data_cbbad273393222b48866c9046fcb90c6
#
_entry.id   cbbad273393222b48866c9046fcb90c6
#
_cell.length_a   1.000
_cell.length_b   1.000
_cell.length_c   1.000
_cell.angle_alpha   90.00
_cell.angle_beta   90.00
_cell.angle_gamma   90.00
#
_symmetry.space_group_name_H-M   'P 1'
#
loop_
_entity.id
_entity.type
_entity.pdbx_description
1 polymer ?
#
loop_
_entity_poly.entity_id
_entity_poly.type
_entity_poly.pdbx_seq_one_letter_code
_entity_poly.pdbx_strand_id
1 'polypeptide(L)'
;MDSVQQRVKLSWLRKPRDRRTHGVTFGVPWPRGKLPLEDTDFRCLDNGEKSIPLQSWVTACWPDQSIKWTAHAISAHAPFDDKYTIVVSRTTAKESCRSGPSSRTGSPSPQGPTISTISILDLPDTVEVDTGVVRVSFSKSGSDVIRQIWLPGQGDLAGNGHLILKTKTISRGQDADSDNVDSHDNGTARSHTLISQISDVVIEQNGPYRAVVVVRGNHKDNSTDSATPLLPFILRFYFYAGSPTVRIVHTLVFDIDAHKTLVTGIGLRLEVSMGRKALFNRHIQFAGVGKGKFAESVQGFSGLRMNPGEDILSAQRSGKHIDKIGDPVFESRLKWVPAWNDYTLTQLSPDGFEIRKRTKKGCSWVRSPSGTRAGGLVCVGTAQRGVVALGMRDFWERYPTQIDIRNATQDKAGVTLWLYSPEGRPMDMRPYHDGLGQQTYDDQLDALKITYEDWEQGHDTPYGVARTNELYLSVTEASSLAGDGLASMVDDMRNPPLLIADRTYLAETKALGAYWTPRPDHGTPETEFEATLNRNLELLFDFYKAEVEQRRWYGFWDYGDIMHTYDTTRHTWRYDVGGYAWDNSELSPDLWLWLYFLRTGRYDVYKMASALTRHTGEVDVYHTGQWKGLGTRHGVQHWSDSCKQLRISNALYRRFYFYISGGDERVGDLLSETLEGEQTLLTLNPYRKVRKDLQDIRSSHTAIISLGTDWSALAASWLIEWERNGPRSDLARSKLLQLIRGIAQLKNGFVTGTVLYHVPTGTIKPVSDDGVGQVQVSHLSAMFGLVEVCSELISLFPDEGGFRSVWLNYCRYFNADPSQQIERYGVAFGATQLGQGHSRLTAYAARQLGDHELARRAWREFLTLEGYGHDSHDDLRCQWRTEVVKPTETLIPGTVEIPWITTNFSALYGLAAIQNLAWIGGNADPEGGKRQGTIWPSSVYC
;
A
#
# COMPACT_ATOMS: atom_id res chain seq x y z
N MET A 1 -30.35 34.43 -5.78
CA MET A 1 -29.65 33.38 -6.53
C MET A 1 -29.60 32.16 -5.64
N ASP A 2 -30.44 31.21 -5.94
CA ASP A 2 -30.54 29.96 -5.20
C ASP A 2 -29.18 29.30 -5.19
N SER A 3 -28.59 29.09 -4.01
CA SER A 3 -27.34 28.38 -3.82
C SER A 3 -27.57 26.91 -4.21
N VAL A 4 -27.19 26.53 -5.43
CA VAL A 4 -27.19 25.11 -5.82
C VAL A 4 -26.31 24.38 -4.80
N GLN A 5 -26.95 23.65 -3.92
CA GLN A 5 -26.30 22.84 -2.90
C GLN A 5 -25.53 21.71 -3.59
N GLN A 6 -24.20 21.74 -3.52
CA GLN A 6 -23.39 20.67 -4.11
C GLN A 6 -23.67 19.35 -3.40
N ARG A 7 -23.95 18.30 -4.17
CA ARG A 7 -24.28 16.95 -3.70
C ARG A 7 -23.38 15.94 -4.37
N VAL A 8 -22.73 15.09 -3.60
CA VAL A 8 -21.86 14.02 -4.10
C VAL A 8 -22.40 12.67 -3.67
N LYS A 9 -22.77 11.83 -4.62
CA LYS A 9 -23.23 10.47 -4.36
C LYS A 9 -22.05 9.56 -4.07
N LEU A 10 -22.22 8.74 -3.03
CA LEU A 10 -21.27 7.71 -2.62
C LEU A 10 -21.91 6.34 -2.75
N SER A 11 -21.12 5.39 -3.16
CA SER A 11 -21.46 3.96 -3.18
C SER A 11 -20.36 3.12 -2.55
N TRP A 12 -20.72 1.94 -2.10
CA TRP A 12 -19.74 1.00 -1.58
C TRP A 12 -18.94 0.39 -2.74
N LEU A 13 -17.64 0.59 -2.72
CA LEU A 13 -16.71 -0.19 -3.53
C LEU A 13 -16.60 -1.61 -2.94
N ARG A 14 -16.60 -1.70 -1.61
CA ARG A 14 -16.70 -2.95 -0.84
C ARG A 14 -17.70 -2.78 0.29
N LYS A 15 -18.79 -3.53 0.26
CA LYS A 15 -19.81 -3.53 1.32
C LYS A 15 -19.39 -4.38 2.50
N PRO A 16 -19.69 -3.96 3.74
CA PRO A 16 -19.56 -4.81 4.92
C PRO A 16 -20.49 -6.01 4.81
N ARG A 17 -20.02 -7.17 5.26
CA ARG A 17 -20.76 -8.43 5.11
C ARG A 17 -22.01 -8.48 6.00
N ASP A 18 -21.93 -7.95 7.19
CA ASP A 18 -23.03 -7.95 8.17
C ASP A 18 -23.97 -6.74 8.02
N ARG A 19 -23.77 -5.91 6.98
CA ARG A 19 -24.53 -4.68 6.73
C ARG A 19 -24.50 -3.69 7.90
N ARG A 20 -23.34 -3.57 8.57
CA ARG A 20 -23.06 -2.55 9.58
C ARG A 20 -21.96 -1.63 9.07
N THR A 21 -21.97 -0.38 9.45
CA THR A 21 -20.95 0.59 8.99
C THR A 21 -19.56 0.35 9.58
N HIS A 22 -19.46 -0.27 10.74
CA HIS A 22 -18.23 -0.55 11.51
C HIS A 22 -17.33 0.67 11.77
N GLY A 23 -17.72 1.84 11.30
CA GLY A 23 -16.86 3.02 11.15
C GLY A 23 -16.05 2.95 9.86
N VAL A 24 -16.22 3.92 8.98
CA VAL A 24 -15.53 3.97 7.67
C VAL A 24 -15.03 5.36 7.39
N THR A 25 -13.81 5.43 6.82
CA THR A 25 -13.20 6.67 6.33
C THR A 25 -13.07 6.61 4.82
N PHE A 26 -13.31 7.74 4.14
CA PHE A 26 -13.27 7.85 2.69
C PHE A 26 -12.94 9.28 2.25
N GLY A 27 -12.45 9.44 1.02
CA GLY A 27 -12.14 10.74 0.44
C GLY A 27 -13.18 11.20 -0.58
N VAL A 28 -13.38 12.52 -0.65
CA VAL A 28 -14.25 13.17 -1.65
C VAL A 28 -13.50 14.34 -2.30
N PRO A 29 -13.34 14.36 -3.63
CA PRO A 29 -12.74 15.48 -4.33
C PRO A 29 -13.75 16.59 -4.64
N TRP A 30 -13.22 17.78 -4.89
CA TRP A 30 -14.02 18.96 -5.23
C TRP A 30 -13.43 19.72 -6.41
N PRO A 31 -14.26 20.25 -7.32
CA PRO A 31 -13.76 21.03 -8.45
C PRO A 31 -13.13 22.34 -7.98
N ARG A 32 -12.10 22.78 -8.70
CA ARG A 32 -11.38 24.03 -8.44
C ARG A 32 -12.32 25.25 -8.36
N GLY A 33 -12.10 26.12 -7.39
CA GLY A 33 -12.82 27.38 -7.21
C GLY A 33 -14.26 27.24 -6.69
N LYS A 34 -14.70 26.03 -6.31
CA LYS A 34 -16.10 25.79 -5.90
C LYS A 34 -16.34 25.93 -4.41
N LEU A 35 -15.43 25.45 -3.59
CA LEU A 35 -15.58 25.43 -2.14
C LEU A 35 -14.46 26.22 -1.47
N PRO A 36 -14.76 27.36 -0.85
CA PRO A 36 -13.78 28.09 -0.06
C PRO A 36 -13.40 27.28 1.18
N LEU A 37 -12.18 27.46 1.66
CA LEU A 37 -11.71 26.79 2.89
C LEU A 37 -12.49 27.25 4.13
N GLU A 38 -12.85 28.50 4.16
CA GLU A 38 -13.67 29.09 5.22
C GLU A 38 -15.17 28.95 4.89
N ASP A 39 -16.00 28.82 5.92
CA ASP A 39 -17.47 28.78 5.84
C ASP A 39 -18.06 27.60 5.04
N THR A 40 -17.30 26.52 4.85
CA THR A 40 -17.79 25.28 4.23
C THR A 40 -18.03 24.22 5.30
N ASP A 41 -19.25 23.69 5.35
CA ASP A 41 -19.65 22.58 6.21
C ASP A 41 -20.18 21.41 5.39
N PHE A 42 -20.01 20.19 5.90
CA PHE A 42 -20.37 18.95 5.22
C PHE A 42 -21.38 18.16 6.05
N ARG A 43 -22.39 17.62 5.37
CA ARG A 43 -23.35 16.69 5.95
C ARG A 43 -23.43 15.44 5.11
N CYS A 44 -23.63 14.31 5.76
CA CYS A 44 -23.91 13.04 5.11
C CYS A 44 -25.39 12.71 5.25
N LEU A 45 -26.01 12.29 4.16
CA LEU A 45 -27.39 11.85 4.13
C LEU A 45 -27.42 10.39 3.66
N ASP A 46 -28.34 9.59 4.25
CA ASP A 46 -28.69 8.28 3.72
C ASP A 46 -29.61 8.41 2.48
N ASN A 47 -29.99 7.28 1.89
CA ASN A 47 -30.87 7.25 0.72
C ASN A 47 -32.29 7.78 1.02
N GLY A 48 -32.69 7.81 2.30
CA GLY A 48 -33.94 8.42 2.78
C GLY A 48 -33.81 9.89 3.15
N GLU A 49 -32.71 10.58 2.80
CA GLU A 49 -32.42 11.99 3.11
C GLU A 49 -32.28 12.27 4.64
N LYS A 50 -32.05 11.25 5.46
CA LYS A 50 -31.77 11.42 6.89
C LYS A 50 -30.30 11.73 7.12
N SER A 51 -30.03 12.67 8.03
CA SER A 51 -28.65 13.03 8.38
C SER A 51 -27.94 11.90 9.13
N ILE A 52 -26.74 11.58 8.65
CA ILE A 52 -25.82 10.62 9.25
C ILE A 52 -24.70 11.39 9.95
N PRO A 53 -24.30 10.98 11.18
CA PRO A 53 -23.16 11.58 11.87
C PRO A 53 -21.88 11.50 11.04
N LEU A 54 -21.27 12.65 10.81
CA LEU A 54 -20.09 12.80 9.94
C LEU A 54 -19.02 13.64 10.64
N GLN A 55 -17.80 13.17 10.57
CA GLN A 55 -16.60 13.97 10.86
C GLN A 55 -15.88 14.25 9.55
N SER A 56 -15.48 15.49 9.31
CA SER A 56 -14.85 15.92 8.05
C SER A 56 -13.59 16.73 8.34
N TRP A 57 -12.59 16.58 7.46
CA TRP A 57 -11.38 17.40 7.47
C TRP A 57 -10.83 17.57 6.04
N VAL A 58 -10.11 18.66 5.81
CA VAL A 58 -9.50 18.96 4.52
C VAL A 58 -8.18 18.23 4.41
N THR A 59 -7.94 17.55 3.27
CA THR A 59 -6.69 16.84 3.00
C THR A 59 -5.88 17.46 1.87
N ALA A 60 -6.49 18.30 1.02
CA ALA A 60 -5.78 19.08 0.02
C ALA A 60 -6.57 20.32 -0.40
N CYS A 61 -5.82 21.36 -0.84
CA CYS A 61 -6.34 22.58 -1.43
C CYS A 61 -5.83 22.77 -2.87
N TRP A 62 -6.63 23.46 -3.68
CA TRP A 62 -6.20 23.98 -4.95
C TRP A 62 -5.30 25.22 -4.77
N PRO A 63 -4.54 25.64 -5.80
CA PRO A 63 -3.70 26.85 -5.71
C PRO A 63 -4.44 28.13 -5.33
N ASP A 64 -5.72 28.23 -5.64
CA ASP A 64 -6.60 29.34 -5.28
C ASP A 64 -7.16 29.23 -3.85
N GLN A 65 -6.64 28.31 -3.05
CA GLN A 65 -7.04 27.96 -1.69
C GLN A 65 -8.46 27.41 -1.57
N SER A 66 -9.13 27.08 -2.68
CA SER A 66 -10.36 26.30 -2.61
C SER A 66 -10.05 24.85 -2.23
N ILE A 67 -11.01 24.18 -1.58
CA ILE A 67 -10.86 22.79 -1.16
C ILE A 67 -10.71 21.89 -2.40
N LYS A 68 -9.67 21.06 -2.43
CA LYS A 68 -9.45 20.05 -3.47
C LYS A 68 -9.92 18.66 -3.04
N TRP A 69 -9.61 18.28 -1.80
CA TRP A 69 -10.00 17.01 -1.22
C TRP A 69 -10.42 17.19 0.22
N THR A 70 -11.48 16.47 0.58
CA THR A 70 -11.89 16.26 1.98
C THR A 70 -11.85 14.79 2.31
N ALA A 71 -11.53 14.49 3.55
CA ALA A 71 -11.74 13.19 4.14
C ALA A 71 -12.93 13.24 5.08
N HIS A 72 -13.64 12.13 5.16
CA HIS A 72 -14.84 11.99 5.95
C HIS A 72 -14.82 10.66 6.70
N ALA A 73 -15.33 10.68 7.95
CA ALA A 73 -15.51 9.47 8.74
C ALA A 73 -16.97 9.37 9.21
N ILE A 74 -17.57 8.20 9.02
CA ILE A 74 -18.89 7.83 9.50
C ILE A 74 -18.74 6.92 10.72
N SER A 75 -19.53 7.18 11.77
CA SER A 75 -19.58 6.39 13.00
C SER A 75 -20.06 4.95 12.74
N ALA A 76 -19.63 3.99 13.59
CA ALA A 76 -20.14 2.63 13.56
C ALA A 76 -21.62 2.51 14.03
N HIS A 77 -22.15 3.50 14.71
CA HIS A 77 -23.57 3.61 15.04
C HIS A 77 -24.44 4.12 13.89
N ALA A 78 -23.83 4.59 12.79
CA ALA A 78 -24.61 5.08 11.65
C ALA A 78 -25.42 3.94 11.05
N PRO A 79 -26.69 4.18 10.69
CA PRO A 79 -27.48 3.21 9.96
C PRO A 79 -26.79 2.80 8.65
N PHE A 80 -26.77 1.51 8.37
CA PHE A 80 -26.27 1.04 7.09
C PHE A 80 -27.25 1.39 5.98
N ASP A 81 -26.75 1.98 4.91
CA ASP A 81 -27.45 2.17 3.64
C ASP A 81 -26.58 1.73 2.47
N ASP A 82 -27.18 1.41 1.34
CA ASP A 82 -26.48 1.03 0.13
C ASP A 82 -25.79 2.22 -0.57
N LYS A 83 -26.27 3.44 -0.32
CA LYS A 83 -25.75 4.69 -0.87
C LYS A 83 -25.83 5.80 0.15
N TYR A 84 -24.88 6.71 0.08
CA TYR A 84 -24.88 7.95 0.86
C TYR A 84 -24.71 9.17 -0.04
N THR A 85 -25.00 10.34 0.47
CA THR A 85 -24.80 11.61 -0.25
C THR A 85 -24.11 12.60 0.66
N ILE A 86 -22.94 13.11 0.25
CA ILE A 86 -22.33 14.27 0.91
C ILE A 86 -22.94 15.53 0.33
N VAL A 87 -23.42 16.38 1.23
CA VAL A 87 -24.07 17.65 0.93
C VAL A 87 -23.26 18.78 1.54
N VAL A 88 -22.98 19.80 0.72
CA VAL A 88 -22.26 20.99 1.15
C VAL A 88 -23.23 22.07 1.55
N SER A 89 -23.02 22.68 2.72
CA SER A 89 -23.76 23.86 3.18
C SER A 89 -22.78 25.01 3.44
N ARG A 90 -23.18 26.24 3.14
CA ARG A 90 -22.43 27.42 3.56
C ARG A 90 -22.96 27.88 4.93
N THR A 91 -22.04 28.08 5.86
CA THR A 91 -22.40 28.68 7.16
C THR A 91 -22.64 30.16 6.96
N THR A 92 -23.86 30.63 7.09
CA THR A 92 -24.14 32.07 7.16
C THR A 92 -23.55 32.62 8.46
N ALA A 93 -22.66 33.58 8.35
CA ALA A 93 -21.92 34.19 9.45
C ALA A 93 -22.80 34.57 10.62
N LYS A 94 -22.76 33.83 11.73
CA LYS A 94 -22.99 34.26 13.12
C LYS A 94 -22.59 33.12 14.03
N GLU A 95 -21.28 33.00 14.29
CA GLU A 95 -20.71 32.42 15.53
C GLU A 95 -19.20 32.27 15.28
N SER A 96 -18.52 33.43 15.29
CA SER A 96 -17.06 33.45 15.33
C SER A 96 -16.62 33.25 16.78
N CYS A 97 -16.06 32.11 17.11
CA CYS A 97 -15.18 31.95 18.27
C CYS A 97 -13.84 31.39 17.84
N ARG A 98 -12.83 32.14 18.19
CA ARG A 98 -11.38 31.94 17.98
C ARG A 98 -10.92 30.59 18.51
N SER A 99 -10.27 29.82 17.65
CA SER A 99 -9.24 28.84 18.05
C SER A 99 -8.40 28.42 16.84
N GLY A 100 -7.08 28.18 17.04
CA GLY A 100 -6.09 27.80 16.03
C GLY A 100 -6.36 26.48 15.32
N PRO A 101 -5.43 25.90 14.51
CA PRO A 101 -5.71 24.82 13.59
C PRO A 101 -6.11 23.54 14.36
N SER A 102 -7.39 23.47 14.72
CA SER A 102 -8.05 22.31 15.28
C SER A 102 -9.26 21.97 14.42
N SER A 103 -9.43 20.69 14.15
CA SER A 103 -10.59 20.10 13.49
C SER A 103 -11.90 20.81 13.89
N ARG A 104 -12.54 21.52 12.97
CA ARG A 104 -13.89 22.05 13.22
C ARG A 104 -14.87 20.89 13.25
N THR A 105 -15.30 20.55 14.44
CA THR A 105 -16.40 19.64 14.70
C THR A 105 -17.71 20.41 14.60
N GLY A 106 -18.57 20.02 13.66
CA GLY A 106 -19.95 20.53 13.62
C GLY A 106 -20.66 20.22 14.94
N SER A 107 -21.25 21.25 15.57
CA SER A 107 -22.04 21.09 16.78
C SER A 107 -23.26 20.20 16.51
N PRO A 108 -23.62 19.24 17.38
CA PRO A 108 -24.81 18.43 17.20
C PRO A 108 -26.07 19.29 17.40
N SER A 109 -26.97 19.26 16.42
CA SER A 109 -28.32 19.78 16.56
C SER A 109 -29.07 18.93 17.61
N PRO A 110 -29.78 19.55 18.59
CA PRO A 110 -30.45 18.79 19.63
C PRO A 110 -31.82 18.30 19.14
N GLN A 111 -31.91 17.00 18.84
CA GLN A 111 -33.10 16.15 18.91
C GLN A 111 -32.93 14.90 18.00
N GLY A 112 -32.24 13.90 18.49
CA GLY A 112 -32.15 12.54 18.01
C GLY A 112 -31.63 11.65 19.14
N PRO A 113 -31.64 10.31 19.00
CA PRO A 113 -31.08 9.45 20.02
C PRO A 113 -29.60 9.84 20.22
N THR A 114 -29.17 9.94 21.47
CA THR A 114 -27.84 10.39 21.87
C THR A 114 -26.80 9.47 21.23
N ILE A 115 -26.21 9.92 20.12
CA ILE A 115 -25.14 9.17 19.44
C ILE A 115 -23.90 9.33 20.30
N SER A 116 -23.32 8.21 20.77
CA SER A 116 -22.09 8.25 21.55
C SER A 116 -20.97 8.80 20.68
N THR A 117 -20.17 9.68 21.22
CA THR A 117 -18.95 10.24 20.63
C THR A 117 -17.74 9.60 21.27
N ILE A 118 -16.59 9.63 20.58
CA ILE A 118 -15.33 9.23 21.19
C ILE A 118 -14.95 10.20 22.28
N SER A 119 -14.48 9.67 23.40
CA SER A 119 -13.88 10.44 24.50
C SER A 119 -12.39 10.07 24.62
N ILE A 120 -11.52 11.07 24.66
CA ILE A 120 -10.08 10.88 24.89
C ILE A 120 -9.70 11.61 26.18
N LEU A 121 -9.00 10.88 27.05
CA LEU A 121 -8.40 11.43 28.26
C LEU A 121 -6.87 11.36 28.10
N ASP A 122 -6.25 12.52 28.05
CA ASP A 122 -4.80 12.67 28.00
C ASP A 122 -4.26 12.95 29.42
N LEU A 123 -3.76 11.90 30.06
CA LEU A 123 -3.23 11.92 31.43
C LEU A 123 -1.69 11.99 31.41
N PRO A 124 -1.03 12.34 32.51
CA PRO A 124 0.43 12.42 32.53
C PRO A 124 1.14 11.15 32.05
N ASP A 125 0.67 9.98 32.48
CA ASP A 125 1.33 8.69 32.21
C ASP A 125 0.60 7.83 31.17
N THR A 126 -0.64 8.21 30.79
CA THR A 126 -1.48 7.41 29.92
C THR A 126 -2.34 8.26 28.99
N VAL A 127 -2.69 7.67 27.86
CA VAL A 127 -3.78 8.14 26.99
C VAL A 127 -4.90 7.09 27.04
N GLU A 128 -6.14 7.50 27.27
CA GLU A 128 -7.30 6.62 27.25
C GLU A 128 -8.27 7.05 26.16
N VAL A 129 -8.76 6.10 25.38
CA VAL A 129 -9.77 6.31 24.33
C VAL A 129 -10.98 5.44 24.61
N ASP A 130 -12.16 6.06 24.68
CA ASP A 130 -13.44 5.39 24.89
C ASP A 130 -14.34 5.63 23.65
N THR A 131 -14.72 4.53 22.97
CA THR A 131 -15.62 4.57 21.80
C THR A 131 -17.11 4.52 22.19
N GLY A 132 -17.42 4.40 23.49
CA GLY A 132 -18.75 4.08 24.01
C GLY A 132 -19.06 2.58 24.08
N VAL A 133 -18.25 1.73 23.44
CA VAL A 133 -18.36 0.26 23.43
C VAL A 133 -17.09 -0.39 23.95
N VAL A 134 -15.94 0.13 23.67
CA VAL A 134 -14.65 -0.34 24.18
C VAL A 134 -13.82 0.85 24.65
N ARG A 135 -13.10 0.66 25.76
CA ARG A 135 -12.10 1.60 26.25
C ARG A 135 -10.71 0.95 26.16
N VAL A 136 -9.75 1.70 25.63
CA VAL A 136 -8.35 1.27 25.51
C VAL A 136 -7.44 2.33 26.12
N SER A 137 -6.46 1.92 26.93
CA SER A 137 -5.44 2.81 27.45
C SER A 137 -4.05 2.45 26.93
N PHE A 138 -3.23 3.48 26.77
CA PHE A 138 -1.86 3.43 26.27
C PHE A 138 -0.92 3.98 27.34
N SER A 139 0.20 3.31 27.58
CA SER A 139 1.26 3.87 28.43
C SER A 139 2.09 4.87 27.62
N LYS A 140 2.45 6.02 28.20
CA LYS A 140 3.34 7.00 27.56
C LYS A 140 4.82 6.63 27.64
N SER A 141 5.16 5.64 28.44
CA SER A 141 6.53 5.12 28.60
C SER A 141 6.50 3.64 28.97
N GLY A 142 7.66 2.99 28.96
CA GLY A 142 7.79 1.56 29.30
C GLY A 142 7.55 0.66 28.09
N SER A 143 7.10 -0.56 28.34
CA SER A 143 6.97 -1.62 27.32
C SER A 143 5.56 -1.79 26.75
N ASP A 144 4.53 -1.38 27.51
CA ASP A 144 3.16 -1.74 27.23
C ASP A 144 2.51 -0.75 26.26
N VAL A 145 2.59 -1.05 24.96
CA VAL A 145 1.97 -0.26 23.88
C VAL A 145 0.43 -0.31 23.93
N ILE A 146 -0.15 -1.30 24.59
CA ILE A 146 -1.56 -1.37 24.97
C ILE A 146 -1.57 -1.73 26.47
N ARG A 147 -1.87 -0.75 27.32
CA ARG A 147 -1.85 -0.96 28.76
C ARG A 147 -3.03 -1.79 29.22
N GLN A 148 -4.26 -1.45 28.77
CA GLN A 148 -5.47 -2.09 29.22
C GLN A 148 -6.62 -1.91 28.23
N ILE A 149 -7.50 -2.89 28.20
CA ILE A 149 -8.72 -2.92 27.36
C ILE A 149 -9.90 -3.28 28.25
N TRP A 150 -10.92 -2.41 28.28
CA TRP A 150 -12.14 -2.61 29.04
C TRP A 150 -13.36 -2.74 28.14
N LEU A 151 -14.26 -3.60 28.57
CA LEU A 151 -15.62 -3.63 28.02
C LEU A 151 -16.58 -3.08 29.09
N PRO A 152 -17.43 -2.07 28.79
CA PRO A 152 -18.40 -1.55 29.72
C PRO A 152 -19.26 -2.66 30.33
N GLY A 153 -19.38 -2.68 31.66
CA GLY A 153 -20.13 -3.70 32.39
C GLY A 153 -19.41 -5.04 32.63
N GLN A 154 -18.29 -5.32 31.95
CA GLN A 154 -17.52 -6.57 32.08
C GLN A 154 -16.15 -6.36 32.77
N GLY A 155 -15.66 -5.11 32.84
CA GLY A 155 -14.37 -4.78 33.43
C GLY A 155 -13.18 -5.10 32.50
N ASP A 156 -12.01 -5.40 33.07
CA ASP A 156 -10.77 -5.65 32.33
C ASP A 156 -10.82 -6.97 31.56
N LEU A 157 -10.69 -6.87 30.25
CA LEU A 157 -10.66 -8.03 29.36
C LEU A 157 -9.25 -8.41 28.94
N ALA A 158 -8.39 -7.44 28.66
CA ALA A 158 -7.02 -7.69 28.24
C ALA A 158 -6.12 -6.51 28.59
N GLY A 159 -4.81 -6.72 28.48
CA GLY A 159 -3.81 -5.68 28.69
C GLY A 159 -2.40 -6.21 28.58
N ASN A 160 -1.43 -5.46 29.14
CA ASN A 160 0.01 -5.76 29.10
C ASN A 160 0.49 -6.08 27.67
N GLY A 161 -0.06 -5.30 26.71
CA GLY A 161 0.22 -5.46 25.29
C GLY A 161 1.57 -4.90 24.90
N HIS A 162 2.48 -5.73 24.40
CA HIS A 162 3.82 -5.32 23.98
C HIS A 162 4.27 -6.01 22.70
N LEU A 163 5.15 -5.34 21.96
CA LEU A 163 5.82 -5.96 20.81
C LEU A 163 6.97 -6.85 21.29
N ILE A 164 7.20 -7.92 20.54
CA ILE A 164 8.31 -8.86 20.78
C ILE A 164 9.13 -8.97 19.51
N LEU A 165 10.45 -8.79 19.65
CA LEU A 165 11.44 -9.07 18.62
C LEU A 165 12.33 -10.20 19.09
N LYS A 166 12.46 -11.25 18.29
CA LYS A 166 13.43 -12.32 18.51
C LYS A 166 14.54 -12.21 17.49
N THR A 167 15.79 -12.30 17.95
CA THR A 167 16.98 -12.25 17.10
C THR A 167 17.95 -13.36 17.42
N LYS A 168 18.81 -13.69 16.47
CA LYS A 168 19.93 -14.62 16.61
C LYS A 168 21.20 -13.92 16.11
N THR A 169 22.23 -13.84 16.95
CA THR A 169 23.52 -13.26 16.57
C THR A 169 24.34 -14.26 15.78
N ILE A 170 24.95 -13.82 14.68
CA ILE A 170 25.87 -14.63 13.88
C ILE A 170 27.28 -14.42 14.44
N SER A 171 27.97 -15.51 14.83
CA SER A 171 29.35 -15.44 15.32
C SER A 171 30.32 -15.20 14.16
N ARG A 172 31.19 -14.17 14.25
CA ARG A 172 32.33 -14.01 13.36
C ARG A 172 33.30 -15.18 13.57
N GLY A 173 33.49 -16.03 12.57
CA GLY A 173 34.45 -17.15 12.61
C GLY A 173 33.93 -18.43 11.98
N GLN A 174 32.71 -18.47 11.52
CA GLN A 174 32.26 -19.51 10.61
C GLN A 174 32.42 -18.97 9.18
N ASP A 175 33.26 -19.66 8.41
CA ASP A 175 33.45 -19.38 7.00
C ASP A 175 32.08 -19.26 6.32
N ALA A 176 31.96 -18.29 5.43
CA ALA A 176 30.73 -18.06 4.66
C ALA A 176 30.29 -19.29 3.84
N ASP A 177 31.17 -20.28 3.70
CA ASP A 177 30.95 -21.54 3.01
C ASP A 177 30.36 -22.65 3.86
N SER A 178 30.06 -22.44 5.16
CA SER A 178 29.46 -23.52 5.93
C SER A 178 27.93 -23.46 5.80
N ASP A 179 27.33 -24.50 5.20
CA ASP A 179 25.90 -24.79 5.17
C ASP A 179 25.21 -24.84 6.55
N ASN A 180 25.97 -24.59 7.62
CA ASN A 180 25.57 -24.70 9.01
C ASN A 180 24.78 -23.48 9.57
N VAL A 181 24.55 -22.43 8.79
CA VAL A 181 23.70 -21.30 9.23
C VAL A 181 22.24 -21.75 9.39
N ASP A 182 21.84 -22.74 8.62
CA ASP A 182 20.50 -23.35 8.67
C ASP A 182 20.37 -24.43 9.77
N SER A 183 21.47 -24.90 10.37
CA SER A 183 21.41 -25.91 11.44
C SER A 183 21.02 -25.26 12.77
N HIS A 184 20.01 -25.80 13.41
CA HIS A 184 19.53 -25.38 14.73
C HIS A 184 20.52 -25.59 15.88
N ASP A 185 21.72 -26.11 15.58
CA ASP A 185 22.62 -26.61 16.61
C ASP A 185 24.08 -26.25 16.34
N ASN A 186 24.48 -25.03 16.70
CA ASN A 186 25.87 -24.72 16.95
C ASN A 186 26.02 -23.79 18.15
N GLY A 187 26.65 -24.27 19.18
CA GLY A 187 26.76 -23.76 20.55
C GLY A 187 27.40 -22.37 20.75
N THR A 188 27.43 -21.50 19.72
CA THR A 188 27.93 -20.13 19.81
C THR A 188 26.92 -19.05 19.41
N ALA A 189 25.82 -19.40 18.72
CA ALA A 189 24.79 -18.45 18.33
C ALA A 189 23.88 -18.10 19.50
N ARG A 190 23.86 -16.82 19.92
CA ARG A 190 23.01 -16.35 21.02
C ARG A 190 21.66 -15.87 20.49
N SER A 191 20.59 -16.43 21.07
CA SER A 191 19.23 -15.94 20.83
C SER A 191 18.85 -14.86 21.85
N HIS A 192 18.30 -13.76 21.39
CA HIS A 192 17.82 -12.66 22.22
C HIS A 192 16.31 -12.46 22.04
N THR A 193 15.67 -11.99 23.09
CA THR A 193 14.27 -11.55 23.05
C THR A 193 14.21 -10.12 23.54
N LEU A 194 13.85 -9.23 22.64
CA LEU A 194 13.69 -7.80 22.91
C LEU A 194 12.19 -7.50 22.97
N ILE A 195 11.83 -6.51 23.78
CA ILE A 195 10.44 -6.03 23.87
C ILE A 195 10.36 -4.55 23.51
N SER A 196 9.16 -4.10 23.17
CA SER A 196 8.90 -2.69 22.88
C SER A 196 9.36 -1.79 24.01
N GLN A 197 9.97 -0.68 23.65
CA GLN A 197 10.27 0.45 24.52
C GLN A 197 9.68 1.70 23.89
N ILE A 198 8.67 2.26 24.55
CA ILE A 198 7.93 3.43 24.05
C ILE A 198 8.82 4.67 24.18
N SER A 199 8.92 5.44 23.12
CA SER A 199 9.58 6.73 23.07
C SER A 199 8.60 7.91 23.08
N ASP A 200 7.41 7.73 22.47
CA ASP A 200 6.44 8.80 22.30
C ASP A 200 5.03 8.25 22.07
N VAL A 201 4.02 8.98 22.59
CA VAL A 201 2.58 8.72 22.35
C VAL A 201 1.88 10.02 22.01
N VAL A 202 1.27 10.10 20.84
CA VAL A 202 0.63 11.30 20.32
C VAL A 202 -0.82 11.00 19.92
N ILE A 203 -1.71 11.93 20.24
CA ILE A 203 -3.08 11.95 19.68
C ILE A 203 -3.00 12.67 18.33
N GLU A 204 -2.91 11.88 17.26
CA GLU A 204 -2.76 12.39 15.89
C GLU A 204 -4.08 12.98 15.36
N GLN A 205 -5.21 12.39 15.78
CA GLN A 205 -6.54 12.92 15.50
C GLN A 205 -7.44 12.75 16.72
N ASN A 206 -8.11 13.84 17.10
CA ASN A 206 -9.12 13.86 18.17
C ASN A 206 -10.44 14.41 17.61
N GLY A 207 -11.35 13.52 17.26
CA GLY A 207 -12.65 13.89 16.71
C GLY A 207 -13.79 13.06 17.28
N PRO A 208 -15.03 13.52 17.11
CA PRO A 208 -16.17 12.89 17.76
C PRO A 208 -16.47 11.47 17.23
N TYR A 209 -16.15 11.21 15.95
CA TYR A 209 -16.52 9.93 15.32
C TYR A 209 -15.33 9.09 14.88
N ARG A 210 -14.15 9.70 14.76
CA ARG A 210 -12.87 9.03 14.49
C ARG A 210 -11.76 9.65 15.33
N ALA A 211 -10.94 8.81 15.92
CA ALA A 211 -9.73 9.22 16.62
C ALA A 211 -8.54 8.34 16.22
N VAL A 212 -7.33 8.90 16.29
CA VAL A 212 -6.09 8.20 16.00
C VAL A 212 -5.07 8.48 17.10
N VAL A 213 -4.53 7.40 17.68
CA VAL A 213 -3.42 7.47 18.64
C VAL A 213 -2.21 6.81 18.03
N VAL A 214 -1.06 7.46 18.12
CA VAL A 214 0.24 6.98 17.63
C VAL A 214 1.14 6.63 18.79
N VAL A 215 1.73 5.45 18.76
CA VAL A 215 2.77 5.01 19.69
C VAL A 215 4.04 4.76 18.88
N ARG A 216 5.14 5.41 19.26
CA ARG A 216 6.46 5.21 18.64
C ARG A 216 7.42 4.62 19.63
N GLY A 217 8.38 3.85 19.14
CA GLY A 217 9.42 3.26 19.98
C GLY A 217 10.36 2.35 19.20
N ASN A 218 11.13 1.59 19.98
CA ASN A 218 12.09 0.61 19.49
C ASN A 218 11.93 -0.68 20.29
N HIS A 219 12.69 -1.72 19.92
CA HIS A 219 12.79 -2.95 20.71
C HIS A 219 14.11 -2.93 21.49
N LYS A 220 14.05 -3.22 22.77
CA LYS A 220 15.22 -3.23 23.69
C LYS A 220 15.29 -4.55 24.46
N ASP A 221 16.50 -5.05 24.65
CA ASP A 221 16.79 -6.16 25.56
C ASP A 221 16.86 -5.63 27.00
N ASN A 222 15.92 -6.01 27.83
CA ASN A 222 15.88 -5.58 29.24
C ASN A 222 16.90 -6.30 30.12
N SER A 223 17.61 -7.30 29.62
CA SER A 223 18.64 -8.02 30.39
C SER A 223 19.97 -7.27 30.49
N THR A 224 20.16 -6.22 29.67
CA THR A 224 21.39 -5.43 29.58
C THR A 224 21.10 -3.96 29.43
N ASP A 225 21.62 -3.12 30.35
CA ASP A 225 21.43 -1.66 30.28
C ASP A 225 22.09 -0.98 29.06
N SER A 226 23.07 -1.64 28.46
CA SER A 226 23.88 -1.11 27.35
C SER A 226 23.43 -1.60 25.97
N ALA A 227 22.30 -2.33 25.83
CA ALA A 227 21.85 -2.85 24.55
C ALA A 227 21.34 -1.72 23.64
N THR A 228 21.88 -1.66 22.41
CA THR A 228 21.39 -0.77 21.37
C THR A 228 19.95 -1.14 20.99
N PRO A 229 19.01 -0.18 21.03
CA PRO A 229 17.66 -0.44 20.54
C PRO A 229 17.66 -0.80 19.06
N LEU A 230 16.77 -1.72 18.65
CA LEU A 230 16.65 -2.21 17.29
C LEU A 230 15.22 -2.08 16.80
N LEU A 231 15.08 -2.09 15.47
CA LEU A 231 13.82 -2.20 14.75
C LEU A 231 12.79 -1.17 15.22
N PRO A 232 13.01 0.14 14.93
CA PRO A 232 12.05 1.17 15.27
C PRO A 232 10.67 0.87 14.74
N PHE A 233 9.64 1.18 15.52
CA PHE A 233 8.27 0.93 15.15
C PHE A 233 7.39 2.17 15.30
N ILE A 234 6.32 2.20 14.50
CA ILE A 234 5.20 3.13 14.62
C ILE A 234 3.92 2.30 14.65
N LEU A 235 3.14 2.45 15.72
CA LEU A 235 1.80 1.88 15.83
C LEU A 235 0.77 3.00 15.75
N ARG A 236 -0.18 2.93 14.82
CA ARG A 236 -1.35 3.79 14.75
C ARG A 236 -2.60 3.00 15.10
N PHE A 237 -3.34 3.49 16.08
CA PHE A 237 -4.58 2.89 16.56
C PHE A 237 -5.75 3.75 16.10
N TYR A 238 -6.65 3.16 15.32
CA TYR A 238 -7.80 3.83 14.74
C TYR A 238 -9.06 3.42 15.47
N PHE A 239 -9.77 4.42 15.97
CA PHE A 239 -11.01 4.26 16.71
C PHE A 239 -12.17 4.92 15.98
N TYR A 240 -13.32 4.27 16.01
CA TYR A 240 -14.58 4.85 15.54
C TYR A 240 -15.62 4.79 16.65
N ALA A 241 -16.42 5.86 16.79
CA ALA A 241 -17.49 5.92 17.77
C ALA A 241 -18.46 4.75 17.59
N GLY A 242 -18.76 4.04 18.68
CA GLY A 242 -19.63 2.86 18.67
C GLY A 242 -19.02 1.59 18.11
N SER A 243 -17.75 1.59 17.74
CA SER A 243 -17.06 0.40 17.27
C SER A 243 -16.41 -0.37 18.42
N PRO A 244 -16.63 -1.69 18.52
CA PRO A 244 -15.86 -2.55 19.42
C PRO A 244 -14.47 -2.91 18.84
N THR A 245 -14.18 -2.43 17.65
CA THR A 245 -12.99 -2.78 16.87
C THR A 245 -12.01 -1.63 16.78
N VAL A 246 -10.73 -1.94 16.97
CA VAL A 246 -9.59 -1.04 16.79
C VAL A 246 -8.75 -1.59 15.64
N ARG A 247 -8.61 -0.83 14.57
CA ARG A 247 -7.63 -1.11 13.50
C ARG A 247 -6.27 -0.61 13.98
N ILE A 248 -5.24 -1.43 13.85
CA ILE A 248 -3.87 -1.08 14.24
C ILE A 248 -2.98 -1.18 13.00
N VAL A 249 -2.28 -0.11 12.68
CA VAL A 249 -1.28 -0.08 11.61
C VAL A 249 0.09 -0.09 12.25
N HIS A 250 0.80 -1.20 12.11
CA HIS A 250 2.14 -1.44 12.63
C HIS A 250 3.16 -1.27 11.51
N THR A 251 4.02 -0.28 11.60
CA THR A 251 5.15 -0.07 10.69
C THR A 251 6.45 -0.32 11.44
N LEU A 252 7.35 -1.07 10.83
CA LEU A 252 8.73 -1.22 11.29
C LEU A 252 9.68 -0.70 10.20
N VAL A 253 10.86 -0.20 10.62
CA VAL A 253 11.97 0.13 9.74
C VAL A 253 13.13 -0.81 10.08
N PHE A 254 13.72 -1.44 9.06
CA PHE A 254 14.80 -2.38 9.24
C PHE A 254 16.12 -1.62 9.42
N ASP A 255 16.67 -1.63 10.63
CA ASP A 255 17.91 -0.96 11.00
C ASP A 255 18.97 -1.94 11.53
N ILE A 256 18.86 -3.22 11.16
CA ILE A 256 19.71 -4.30 11.62
C ILE A 256 20.81 -4.57 10.58
N ASP A 257 22.06 -4.78 11.06
CA ASP A 257 23.14 -5.30 10.24
C ASP A 257 22.89 -6.79 9.94
N ALA A 258 22.50 -7.07 8.70
CA ALA A 258 22.12 -8.42 8.26
C ALA A 258 23.28 -9.44 8.36
N HIS A 259 24.53 -8.99 8.32
CA HIS A 259 25.73 -9.85 8.48
C HIS A 259 26.01 -10.23 9.94
N LYS A 260 25.36 -9.57 10.91
CA LYS A 260 25.61 -9.82 12.34
C LYS A 260 24.41 -10.42 13.07
N THR A 261 23.20 -10.10 12.61
CA THR A 261 21.98 -10.44 13.35
C THR A 261 20.86 -10.83 12.41
N LEU A 262 20.31 -12.01 12.62
CA LEU A 262 19.12 -12.49 11.94
C LEU A 262 17.89 -12.22 12.82
N VAL A 263 16.81 -11.78 12.21
CA VAL A 263 15.49 -11.72 12.87
C VAL A 263 14.85 -13.09 12.81
N THR A 264 14.42 -13.60 13.97
CA THR A 264 13.78 -14.92 14.06
C THR A 264 12.33 -14.84 14.51
N GLY A 265 11.81 -13.66 14.85
CA GLY A 265 10.39 -13.49 15.17
C GLY A 265 10.04 -12.05 15.47
N ILE A 266 8.88 -11.61 14.96
CA ILE A 266 8.29 -10.29 15.24
C ILE A 266 6.83 -10.53 15.62
N GLY A 267 6.36 -10.02 16.76
CA GLY A 267 4.98 -10.24 17.18
C GLY A 267 4.42 -9.19 18.13
N LEU A 268 3.09 -9.17 18.24
CA LEU A 268 2.34 -8.44 19.26
C LEU A 268 1.75 -9.44 20.26
N ARG A 269 2.02 -9.25 21.54
CA ARG A 269 1.50 -10.07 22.62
C ARG A 269 0.54 -9.28 23.49
N LEU A 270 -0.56 -9.92 23.87
CA LEU A 270 -1.55 -9.44 24.84
C LEU A 270 -1.79 -10.48 25.92
N GLU A 271 -2.15 -10.05 27.13
CA GLU A 271 -2.72 -10.90 28.16
C GLU A 271 -4.23 -10.76 28.20
N VAL A 272 -4.95 -11.86 28.00
CA VAL A 272 -6.42 -11.90 28.02
C VAL A 272 -6.92 -12.51 29.34
N SER A 273 -7.85 -11.83 29.99
CA SER A 273 -8.43 -12.26 31.26
C SER A 273 -9.38 -13.43 31.07
N MET A 274 -9.02 -14.59 31.59
CA MET A 274 -9.82 -15.83 31.53
C MET A 274 -10.72 -16.00 32.78
N GLY A 275 -10.56 -15.18 33.80
CA GLY A 275 -11.30 -15.26 35.06
C GLY A 275 -11.00 -16.56 35.84
N ARG A 276 -11.50 -16.63 37.09
CA ARG A 276 -11.27 -17.79 37.96
C ARG A 276 -12.33 -18.93 37.83
N LYS A 277 -13.15 -18.89 36.77
CA LYS A 277 -14.27 -19.79 36.58
C LYS A 277 -13.90 -21.06 35.80
N ALA A 278 -14.89 -21.96 35.71
CA ALA A 278 -14.80 -23.28 35.11
C ALA A 278 -14.15 -23.24 33.71
N LEU A 279 -13.19 -24.13 33.48
CA LEU A 279 -12.42 -24.21 32.24
C LEU A 279 -13.28 -24.54 31.01
N PHE A 280 -14.43 -25.18 31.21
CA PHE A 280 -15.39 -25.51 30.16
C PHE A 280 -16.17 -24.30 29.65
N ASN A 281 -16.11 -23.14 30.33
CA ASN A 281 -16.67 -21.87 29.89
C ASN A 281 -15.61 -20.92 29.23
N ARG A 282 -14.39 -21.40 29.01
CA ARG A 282 -13.33 -20.70 28.35
C ARG A 282 -13.23 -21.15 26.89
N HIS A 283 -13.27 -20.22 25.95
CA HIS A 283 -13.38 -20.52 24.52
C HIS A 283 -12.16 -20.04 23.75
N ILE A 284 -11.73 -20.89 22.81
CA ILE A 284 -10.67 -20.62 21.84
C ILE A 284 -11.24 -20.85 20.45
N GLN A 285 -11.07 -19.87 19.55
CA GLN A 285 -11.47 -20.03 18.15
C GLN A 285 -10.37 -19.50 17.24
N PHE A 286 -10.03 -20.25 16.18
CA PHE A 286 -9.23 -19.79 15.08
C PHE A 286 -10.08 -19.74 13.81
N ALA A 287 -9.95 -18.67 13.07
CA ALA A 287 -10.66 -18.49 11.82
C ALA A 287 -9.89 -19.08 10.64
N GLY A 288 -10.60 -19.78 9.76
CA GLY A 288 -10.13 -20.13 8.43
C GLY A 288 -10.53 -19.08 7.39
N VAL A 289 -10.11 -19.28 6.16
CA VAL A 289 -10.58 -18.47 5.02
C VAL A 289 -12.05 -18.84 4.72
N GLY A 290 -12.84 -17.86 4.31
CA GLY A 290 -14.26 -18.01 4.07
C GLY A 290 -15.06 -18.20 5.35
N LYS A 291 -15.75 -19.36 5.51
CA LYS A 291 -16.54 -19.70 6.70
C LYS A 291 -15.87 -20.72 7.61
N GLY A 292 -14.63 -21.10 7.31
CA GLY A 292 -13.90 -22.10 8.09
C GLY A 292 -13.60 -21.60 9.51
N LYS A 293 -13.74 -22.48 10.48
CA LYS A 293 -13.36 -22.21 11.87
C LYS A 293 -12.93 -23.47 12.61
N PHE A 294 -11.98 -23.29 13.50
CA PHE A 294 -11.70 -24.22 14.59
C PHE A 294 -12.19 -23.57 15.88
N ALA A 295 -13.04 -24.24 16.63
CA ALA A 295 -13.62 -23.70 17.86
C ALA A 295 -13.76 -24.81 18.90
N GLU A 296 -13.23 -24.56 20.11
CA GLU A 296 -13.39 -25.46 21.23
C GLU A 296 -13.34 -24.73 22.58
N SER A 297 -13.83 -25.37 23.61
CA SER A 297 -13.60 -24.95 24.99
C SER A 297 -12.25 -25.49 25.49
N VAL A 298 -11.58 -24.73 26.37
CA VAL A 298 -10.33 -25.15 27.04
C VAL A 298 -10.47 -26.54 27.69
N GLN A 299 -11.67 -26.83 28.21
CA GLN A 299 -12.09 -28.18 28.67
C GLN A 299 -13.36 -28.57 27.91
N GLY A 300 -13.20 -29.21 26.77
CA GLY A 300 -14.28 -29.61 25.89
C GLY A 300 -14.95 -30.94 26.32
N PHE A 301 -16.25 -31.02 26.14
CA PHE A 301 -17.03 -32.19 26.49
C PHE A 301 -17.49 -33.02 25.29
N SER A 302 -17.36 -32.48 24.10
CA SER A 302 -17.72 -33.18 22.86
C SER A 302 -16.80 -34.38 22.62
N GLY A 303 -17.40 -35.51 22.20
CA GLY A 303 -16.65 -36.73 21.85
C GLY A 303 -16.22 -37.58 23.06
N LEU A 304 -16.59 -37.21 24.28
CA LEU A 304 -16.34 -38.03 25.45
C LEU A 304 -17.27 -39.27 25.44
N ARG A 305 -16.77 -40.36 26.00
CA ARG A 305 -17.58 -41.58 26.16
C ARG A 305 -18.80 -41.34 27.06
N MET A 306 -18.68 -40.50 28.08
CA MET A 306 -19.77 -40.06 28.94
C MET A 306 -20.31 -38.74 28.42
N ASN A 307 -21.57 -38.68 28.06
CA ASN A 307 -22.22 -37.51 27.52
C ASN A 307 -22.88 -36.71 28.66
N PRO A 308 -22.54 -35.41 28.83
CA PRO A 308 -23.14 -34.54 29.85
C PRO A 308 -24.55 -34.07 29.52
N GLY A 309 -25.08 -34.42 28.35
CA GLY A 309 -26.38 -33.95 27.83
C GLY A 309 -26.25 -32.95 26.67
N GLU A 310 -27.18 -33.00 25.71
CA GLU A 310 -27.15 -32.18 24.50
C GLU A 310 -27.24 -30.68 24.79
N ASP A 311 -28.00 -30.29 25.82
CA ASP A 311 -28.12 -28.89 26.24
C ASP A 311 -26.75 -28.30 26.64
N ILE A 312 -25.94 -29.05 27.37
CA ILE A 312 -24.62 -28.69 27.80
C ILE A 312 -23.67 -28.61 26.59
N LEU A 313 -23.71 -29.60 25.69
CA LEU A 313 -22.91 -29.60 24.48
C LEU A 313 -23.27 -28.46 23.55
N SER A 314 -24.57 -28.16 23.40
CA SER A 314 -25.08 -27.06 22.61
C SER A 314 -24.67 -25.69 23.18
N ALA A 315 -24.78 -25.52 24.51
CA ALA A 315 -24.32 -24.30 25.18
C ALA A 315 -22.82 -24.08 24.98
N GLN A 316 -21.99 -25.12 25.09
CA GLN A 316 -20.57 -25.06 24.90
C GLN A 316 -20.21 -24.69 23.43
N ARG A 317 -20.87 -25.32 22.44
CA ARG A 317 -20.68 -25.01 21.01
C ARG A 317 -21.10 -23.59 20.64
N SER A 318 -22.15 -23.05 21.28
CA SER A 318 -22.66 -21.70 21.00
C SER A 318 -22.03 -20.62 21.85
N GLY A 319 -21.02 -20.90 22.66
CA GLY A 319 -20.36 -19.95 23.54
C GLY A 319 -21.25 -19.42 24.68
N LYS A 320 -22.36 -20.09 24.99
CA LYS A 320 -23.22 -19.75 26.11
C LYS A 320 -22.61 -20.22 27.43
N HIS A 321 -22.90 -19.48 28.48
CA HIS A 321 -22.43 -19.82 29.81
C HIS A 321 -23.17 -21.06 30.38
N ILE A 322 -22.41 -21.99 30.95
CA ILE A 322 -22.89 -23.16 31.64
C ILE A 322 -22.73 -22.92 33.13
N ASP A 323 -23.83 -22.73 33.84
CA ASP A 323 -23.85 -22.54 35.31
C ASP A 323 -23.54 -23.83 36.05
N LYS A 324 -24.22 -24.91 35.71
CA LYS A 324 -24.06 -26.23 36.26
C LYS A 324 -24.22 -27.30 35.18
N ILE A 325 -23.49 -28.37 35.29
CA ILE A 325 -23.60 -29.51 34.37
C ILE A 325 -24.82 -30.36 34.74
N GLY A 326 -25.19 -30.36 36.03
CA GLY A 326 -26.40 -31.00 36.51
C GLY A 326 -26.29 -32.52 36.71
N ASP A 327 -25.23 -33.17 36.26
CA ASP A 327 -24.92 -34.55 36.51
C ASP A 327 -23.78 -34.68 37.54
N PRO A 328 -24.09 -35.05 38.80
CA PRO A 328 -23.10 -35.16 39.87
C PRO A 328 -21.99 -36.18 39.56
N VAL A 329 -22.33 -37.24 38.82
CA VAL A 329 -21.37 -38.28 38.43
C VAL A 329 -20.36 -37.70 37.42
N PHE A 330 -20.84 -36.96 36.43
CA PHE A 330 -19.98 -36.28 35.47
C PHE A 330 -19.14 -35.21 36.15
N GLU A 331 -19.74 -34.34 36.97
CA GLU A 331 -19.07 -33.28 37.72
C GLU A 331 -17.90 -33.81 38.58
N SER A 332 -18.09 -34.95 39.28
CA SER A 332 -17.04 -35.58 40.09
C SER A 332 -15.83 -36.05 39.26
N ARG A 333 -16.01 -36.24 37.96
CA ARG A 333 -15.01 -36.74 37.00
C ARG A 333 -14.38 -35.69 36.10
N LEU A 334 -14.79 -34.43 36.21
CA LEU A 334 -14.22 -33.31 35.43
C LEU A 334 -12.68 -33.26 35.49
N LYS A 335 -12.09 -33.66 36.62
CA LYS A 335 -10.63 -33.70 36.78
C LYS A 335 -9.90 -34.66 35.82
N TRP A 336 -10.61 -35.58 35.17
CA TRP A 336 -10.06 -36.51 34.19
C TRP A 336 -10.32 -36.07 32.74
N VAL A 337 -11.16 -35.05 32.52
CA VAL A 337 -11.32 -34.46 31.20
C VAL A 337 -10.11 -33.57 30.93
N PRO A 338 -9.35 -33.79 29.85
CA PRO A 338 -8.19 -32.95 29.52
C PRO A 338 -8.57 -31.50 29.39
N ALA A 339 -7.77 -30.62 29.98
CA ALA A 339 -7.84 -29.20 29.77
C ALA A 339 -6.61 -28.76 28.94
N TRP A 340 -6.84 -28.02 27.86
CA TRP A 340 -5.81 -27.62 26.93
C TRP A 340 -5.27 -26.22 27.28
N ASN A 341 -4.01 -26.18 27.68
CA ASN A 341 -3.39 -24.95 28.19
C ASN A 341 -2.74 -24.08 27.09
N ASP A 342 -2.16 -24.72 26.09
CA ASP A 342 -1.44 -24.06 25.05
C ASP A 342 -1.96 -24.45 23.65
N TYR A 343 -2.04 -23.47 22.76
CA TYR A 343 -2.41 -23.64 21.35
C TYR A 343 -1.44 -22.88 20.47
N THR A 344 -1.18 -23.40 19.28
CA THR A 344 -0.38 -22.72 18.25
C THR A 344 -1.01 -23.00 16.88
N LEU A 345 -1.22 -21.95 16.10
CA LEU A 345 -1.53 -22.01 14.68
C LEU A 345 -0.31 -21.45 13.93
N THR A 346 0.27 -22.23 13.04
CA THR A 346 1.39 -21.81 12.18
C THR A 346 0.99 -21.81 10.73
N GLN A 347 1.38 -20.75 9.97
CA GLN A 347 1.26 -20.65 8.52
C GLN A 347 2.68 -20.37 7.98
N LEU A 348 3.45 -21.42 7.69
CA LEU A 348 4.86 -21.29 7.28
C LEU A 348 5.06 -21.29 5.77
N SER A 349 4.00 -21.48 5.02
CA SER A 349 3.96 -21.39 3.56
C SER A 349 2.61 -20.80 3.12
N PRO A 350 2.44 -20.36 1.86
CA PRO A 350 1.16 -19.81 1.41
C PRO A 350 0.04 -20.88 1.32
N ASP A 351 0.38 -22.15 1.33
CA ASP A 351 -0.57 -23.24 1.10
C ASP A 351 -0.61 -24.29 2.22
N GLY A 352 -0.16 -23.93 3.44
CA GLY A 352 -0.20 -24.86 4.56
C GLY A 352 -0.24 -24.19 5.92
N PHE A 353 -1.30 -24.46 6.70
CA PHE A 353 -1.32 -24.14 8.12
C PHE A 353 -1.55 -25.38 8.98
N GLU A 354 -1.07 -25.33 10.21
CA GLU A 354 -1.23 -26.38 11.20
C GLU A 354 -1.69 -25.80 12.55
N ILE A 355 -2.59 -26.48 13.24
CA ILE A 355 -2.97 -26.18 14.62
C ILE A 355 -2.48 -27.30 15.52
N ARG A 356 -1.81 -26.94 16.63
CA ARG A 356 -1.33 -27.84 17.66
C ARG A 356 -1.79 -27.37 19.04
N LYS A 357 -2.05 -28.29 19.96
CA LYS A 357 -2.40 -28.00 21.34
C LYS A 357 -1.71 -28.95 22.32
N ARG A 358 -1.52 -28.52 23.57
CA ARG A 358 -0.99 -29.35 24.67
C ARG A 358 -1.60 -28.97 25.99
N THR A 359 -1.59 -29.93 26.95
CA THR A 359 -2.20 -29.72 28.26
C THR A 359 -1.37 -28.88 29.20
N LYS A 360 -0.03 -28.91 29.09
CA LYS A 360 0.89 -28.06 29.87
C LYS A 360 2.28 -28.02 29.22
N LYS A 361 3.11 -27.06 29.66
CA LYS A 361 4.51 -26.99 29.28
C LYS A 361 5.22 -28.30 29.70
N GLY A 362 5.97 -28.89 28.76
CA GLY A 362 6.65 -30.17 28.97
C GLY A 362 5.86 -31.40 28.52
N CYS A 363 4.56 -31.28 28.22
CA CYS A 363 3.80 -32.34 27.56
C CYS A 363 3.90 -32.23 26.04
N SER A 364 3.68 -33.36 25.37
CA SER A 364 3.66 -33.45 23.90
C SER A 364 2.58 -32.56 23.29
N TRP A 365 2.86 -32.04 22.14
CA TRP A 365 1.90 -31.39 21.29
C TRP A 365 1.03 -32.42 20.58
N VAL A 366 -0.29 -32.18 20.60
CA VAL A 366 -1.27 -32.94 19.85
C VAL A 366 -1.66 -32.13 18.64
N ARG A 367 -1.58 -32.72 17.46
CA ARG A 367 -2.05 -32.13 16.21
C ARG A 367 -3.57 -32.07 16.17
N SER A 368 -4.06 -30.92 15.77
CA SER A 368 -5.45 -30.67 15.41
C SER A 368 -5.61 -30.57 13.89
N PRO A 369 -6.79 -30.29 13.37
CA PRO A 369 -6.97 -30.09 11.93
C PRO A 369 -5.97 -29.09 11.35
N SER A 370 -5.57 -29.31 10.10
CA SER A 370 -4.73 -28.45 9.29
C SER A 370 -5.48 -28.09 8.00
N GLY A 371 -4.95 -27.16 7.24
CA GLY A 371 -5.53 -26.72 5.98
C GLY A 371 -4.54 -25.91 5.15
N THR A 372 -5.00 -25.33 4.04
CA THR A 372 -4.13 -24.55 3.15
C THR A 372 -3.90 -23.14 3.69
N ARG A 373 -4.96 -22.39 4.02
CA ARG A 373 -4.89 -20.96 4.33
C ARG A 373 -5.70 -20.62 5.56
N ALA A 374 -5.06 -20.06 6.57
CA ALA A 374 -5.71 -19.60 7.79
C ALA A 374 -6.31 -18.20 7.58
N GLY A 375 -7.42 -17.90 8.27
CA GLY A 375 -8.07 -16.60 8.20
C GLY A 375 -7.31 -15.49 8.91
N GLY A 376 -6.34 -15.85 9.79
CA GLY A 376 -5.49 -14.88 10.48
C GLY A 376 -6.14 -14.17 11.66
N LEU A 377 -7.25 -14.68 12.18
CA LEU A 377 -7.96 -14.15 13.36
C LEU A 377 -8.08 -15.23 14.42
N VAL A 378 -7.81 -14.87 15.68
CA VAL A 378 -8.02 -15.69 16.87
C VAL A 378 -8.95 -14.98 17.83
N CYS A 379 -9.85 -15.75 18.46
CA CYS A 379 -10.71 -15.26 19.52
C CYS A 379 -10.45 -16.06 20.80
N VAL A 380 -10.22 -15.34 21.91
CA VAL A 380 -9.92 -15.91 23.22
C VAL A 380 -10.74 -15.21 24.30
N GLY A 381 -11.38 -15.95 25.16
CA GLY A 381 -12.15 -15.35 26.25
C GLY A 381 -13.10 -16.34 26.94
N THR A 382 -14.13 -15.79 27.59
CA THR A 382 -15.10 -16.56 28.35
C THR A 382 -16.53 -16.18 27.98
N ALA A 383 -17.45 -17.13 28.13
CA ALA A 383 -18.87 -16.92 27.90
C ALA A 383 -19.48 -15.76 28.75
N GLN A 384 -18.91 -15.45 29.91
CA GLN A 384 -19.45 -14.42 30.80
C GLN A 384 -18.81 -13.03 30.64
N ARG A 385 -17.48 -12.97 30.36
CA ARG A 385 -16.74 -11.70 30.34
C ARG A 385 -16.58 -11.13 28.94
N GLY A 386 -16.88 -11.93 27.92
CA GLY A 386 -16.63 -11.59 26.54
C GLY A 386 -15.32 -12.20 26.02
N VAL A 387 -15.02 -11.89 24.78
CA VAL A 387 -13.94 -12.46 23.99
C VAL A 387 -13.13 -11.33 23.37
N VAL A 388 -11.82 -11.47 23.38
CA VAL A 388 -10.88 -10.62 22.65
C VAL A 388 -10.54 -11.33 21.34
N ALA A 389 -10.77 -10.65 20.22
CA ALA A 389 -10.36 -11.08 18.90
C ALA A 389 -9.09 -10.29 18.51
N LEU A 390 -8.06 -11.01 18.07
CA LEU A 390 -6.80 -10.45 17.58
C LEU A 390 -6.47 -11.08 16.24
N GLY A 391 -6.13 -10.27 15.24
CA GLY A 391 -5.84 -10.78 13.90
C GLY A 391 -4.96 -9.87 13.07
N MET A 392 -4.58 -10.39 11.89
CA MET A 392 -3.76 -9.70 10.92
C MET A 392 -4.39 -9.84 9.53
N ARG A 393 -4.55 -8.69 8.85
CA ARG A 393 -4.90 -8.65 7.44
C ARG A 393 -3.79 -9.29 6.61
N ASP A 394 -4.15 -10.02 5.56
CA ASP A 394 -3.21 -10.71 4.67
C ASP A 394 -2.27 -11.70 5.41
N PHE A 395 -2.80 -12.41 6.43
CA PHE A 395 -2.03 -13.27 7.32
C PHE A 395 -1.29 -14.40 6.59
N TRP A 396 -1.99 -15.15 5.75
CA TRP A 396 -1.37 -16.26 5.01
C TRP A 396 -0.54 -15.76 3.81
N GLU A 397 -0.91 -14.61 3.24
CA GLU A 397 -0.17 -13.98 2.14
C GLU A 397 1.22 -13.49 2.59
N ARG A 398 1.34 -13.13 3.86
CA ARG A 398 2.57 -12.60 4.46
C ARG A 398 3.34 -13.63 5.27
N TYR A 399 3.18 -14.91 4.94
CA TYR A 399 3.91 -15.96 5.63
C TYR A 399 5.43 -15.66 5.75
N PRO A 400 6.14 -16.20 6.73
CA PRO A 400 5.71 -17.10 7.80
C PRO A 400 5.03 -16.34 8.96
N THR A 401 3.79 -16.70 9.28
CA THR A 401 3.01 -16.09 10.35
C THR A 401 2.58 -17.16 11.37
N GLN A 402 2.21 -16.71 12.58
CA GLN A 402 1.81 -17.63 13.65
C GLN A 402 0.89 -16.95 14.65
N ILE A 403 0.03 -17.72 15.31
CA ILE A 403 -0.74 -17.31 16.47
C ILE A 403 -0.50 -18.27 17.60
N ASP A 404 -0.09 -17.76 18.75
CA ASP A 404 0.13 -18.53 19.96
C ASP A 404 -0.89 -18.16 21.04
N ILE A 405 -1.43 -19.16 21.73
CA ILE A 405 -2.13 -18.99 22.98
C ILE A 405 -1.37 -19.82 24.03
N ARG A 406 -1.06 -19.22 25.16
CA ARG A 406 -0.35 -19.84 26.27
C ARG A 406 -1.11 -19.58 27.57
N ASN A 407 -1.11 -20.57 28.46
CA ASN A 407 -1.73 -20.45 29.78
C ASN A 407 -3.28 -20.28 29.75
N ALA A 408 -3.99 -20.87 28.79
CA ALA A 408 -5.44 -20.76 28.69
C ALA A 408 -6.20 -21.37 29.93
N THR A 409 -5.54 -22.24 30.69
CA THR A 409 -6.06 -22.79 31.94
C THR A 409 -5.83 -21.85 33.14
N GLN A 410 -5.01 -20.81 33.01
CA GLN A 410 -4.72 -19.86 34.09
C GLN A 410 -5.71 -18.68 34.07
N ASP A 411 -5.64 -17.79 35.07
CA ASP A 411 -6.51 -16.60 35.16
C ASP A 411 -6.28 -15.60 34.01
N LYS A 412 -5.09 -15.60 33.42
CA LYS A 412 -4.70 -14.85 32.24
C LYS A 412 -4.07 -15.74 31.18
N ALA A 413 -4.57 -15.67 29.96
CA ALA A 413 -3.98 -16.31 28.80
C ALA A 413 -3.11 -15.30 28.02
N GLY A 414 -1.90 -15.68 27.67
CA GLY A 414 -1.06 -14.89 26.77
C GLY A 414 -1.40 -15.21 25.33
N VAL A 415 -1.83 -14.24 24.53
CA VAL A 415 -2.07 -14.36 23.09
C VAL A 415 -0.98 -13.61 22.36
N THR A 416 -0.26 -14.27 21.46
CA THR A 416 0.77 -13.65 20.62
C THR A 416 0.43 -13.82 19.16
N LEU A 417 0.29 -12.71 18.45
CA LEU A 417 0.17 -12.66 16.99
C LEU A 417 1.57 -12.39 16.44
N TRP A 418 2.14 -13.40 15.80
CA TRP A 418 3.45 -13.30 15.16
C TRP A 418 3.29 -12.83 13.72
N LEU A 419 3.81 -11.64 13.44
CA LEU A 419 3.90 -11.02 12.11
C LEU A 419 4.98 -11.72 11.27
N TYR A 420 6.02 -12.23 11.97
CA TYR A 420 7.02 -13.15 11.46
C TYR A 420 7.18 -14.27 12.48
N SER A 421 6.91 -15.50 12.04
CA SER A 421 6.86 -16.67 12.92
C SER A 421 8.23 -17.11 13.42
N PRO A 422 8.40 -17.35 14.74
CA PRO A 422 9.65 -17.91 15.25
C PRO A 422 9.85 -19.40 14.91
N GLU A 423 8.88 -20.07 14.32
CA GLU A 423 8.97 -21.43 13.80
C GLU A 423 9.32 -21.44 12.30
N GLY A 424 9.36 -20.25 11.65
CA GLY A 424 9.89 -20.07 10.30
C GLY A 424 11.41 -20.12 10.27
N ARG A 425 11.97 -20.12 9.06
CA ARG A 425 13.41 -19.89 8.91
C ARG A 425 13.79 -18.50 9.42
N PRO A 426 14.99 -18.30 9.97
CA PRO A 426 15.49 -16.96 10.25
C PRO A 426 15.40 -16.06 9.03
N MET A 427 15.05 -14.79 9.23
CA MET A 427 14.98 -13.79 8.17
C MET A 427 16.41 -13.46 7.72
N ASP A 428 16.83 -14.03 6.60
CA ASP A 428 18.14 -13.80 6.01
C ASP A 428 18.02 -12.70 4.95
N MET A 429 18.60 -11.56 5.22
CA MET A 429 18.57 -10.40 4.33
C MET A 429 19.95 -10.03 3.80
N ARG A 430 20.91 -10.97 3.89
CA ARG A 430 22.25 -10.77 3.33
C ARG A 430 22.18 -10.69 1.80
N PRO A 431 23.09 -9.93 1.17
CA PRO A 431 23.21 -9.93 -0.29
C PRO A 431 23.46 -11.33 -0.84
N TYR A 432 22.79 -11.68 -1.94
CA TYR A 432 22.90 -13.02 -2.52
C TYR A 432 24.15 -13.20 -3.41
N HIS A 433 24.80 -12.11 -3.81
CA HIS A 433 25.91 -12.08 -4.76
C HIS A 433 27.21 -11.47 -4.21
N ASP A 434 27.30 -11.31 -2.90
CA ASP A 434 28.57 -10.89 -2.28
C ASP A 434 29.68 -11.90 -2.61
N GLY A 435 30.85 -11.35 -2.96
CA GLY A 435 32.03 -12.18 -3.26
C GLY A 435 32.15 -12.66 -4.71
N LEU A 436 31.25 -12.25 -5.63
CA LEU A 436 31.36 -12.59 -7.06
C LEU A 436 32.51 -11.89 -7.80
N GLY A 437 33.34 -11.10 -7.12
CA GLY A 437 34.55 -10.50 -7.68
C GLY A 437 34.40 -9.22 -8.45
N GLN A 438 33.26 -8.54 -8.33
CA GLN A 438 32.96 -7.24 -8.98
C GLN A 438 33.57 -6.07 -8.19
N GLN A 439 34.88 -6.11 -7.99
CA GLN A 439 35.57 -5.14 -7.11
C GLN A 439 35.93 -3.84 -7.83
N THR A 440 36.22 -3.90 -9.12
CA THR A 440 36.59 -2.73 -9.91
C THR A 440 35.39 -2.14 -10.64
N TYR A 441 35.47 -0.86 -10.98
CA TYR A 441 34.43 -0.19 -11.77
C TYR A 441 34.18 -0.89 -13.13
N ASP A 442 35.24 -1.34 -13.79
CA ASP A 442 35.10 -2.01 -15.08
C ASP A 442 34.50 -3.41 -14.95
N ASP A 443 34.81 -4.17 -13.89
CA ASP A 443 34.13 -5.45 -13.59
C ASP A 443 32.64 -5.25 -13.33
N GLN A 444 32.27 -4.20 -12.59
CA GLN A 444 30.88 -3.87 -12.32
C GLN A 444 30.11 -3.51 -13.60
N LEU A 445 30.75 -2.77 -14.52
CA LEU A 445 30.14 -2.45 -15.83
C LEU A 445 29.96 -3.69 -16.71
N ASP A 446 30.91 -4.62 -16.68
CA ASP A 446 30.81 -5.85 -17.47
C ASP A 446 29.77 -6.81 -16.89
N ALA A 447 29.68 -6.94 -15.58
CA ALA A 447 28.64 -7.70 -14.91
C ALA A 447 27.24 -7.13 -15.19
N LEU A 448 27.08 -5.80 -15.14
CA LEU A 448 25.84 -5.12 -15.50
C LEU A 448 25.36 -5.44 -16.93
N LYS A 449 26.29 -5.56 -17.89
CA LYS A 449 25.95 -5.94 -19.26
C LYS A 449 25.45 -7.38 -19.38
N ILE A 450 25.88 -8.27 -18.48
CA ILE A 450 25.51 -9.70 -18.49
C ILE A 450 24.20 -9.93 -17.73
N THR A 451 24.10 -9.40 -16.52
CA THR A 451 22.98 -9.68 -15.60
C THR A 451 21.90 -8.59 -15.59
N TYR A 452 22.24 -7.41 -16.11
CA TYR A 452 21.41 -6.20 -16.03
C TYR A 452 21.14 -5.72 -14.58
N GLU A 453 21.84 -6.25 -13.59
CA GLU A 453 21.83 -5.79 -12.21
C GLU A 453 23.08 -4.97 -11.92
N ASP A 454 22.87 -3.77 -11.37
CA ASP A 454 23.96 -2.93 -10.89
C ASP A 454 24.37 -3.40 -9.50
N TRP A 455 25.60 -3.88 -9.34
CA TRP A 455 26.16 -4.18 -8.03
C TRP A 455 27.33 -3.28 -7.69
N GLU A 456 27.38 -2.83 -6.44
CA GLU A 456 28.47 -2.07 -5.86
C GLU A 456 28.49 -2.31 -4.36
N GLN A 457 29.65 -2.59 -3.83
CA GLN A 457 29.81 -2.94 -2.42
C GLN A 457 29.13 -1.91 -1.47
N GLY A 458 28.29 -2.41 -0.58
CA GLY A 458 27.57 -1.62 0.44
C GLY A 458 26.32 -0.88 -0.06
N HIS A 459 25.91 -1.04 -1.32
CA HIS A 459 24.68 -0.49 -1.84
C HIS A 459 23.50 -1.49 -1.80
N ASP A 460 23.77 -2.77 -1.81
CA ASP A 460 22.83 -3.89 -1.79
C ASP A 460 22.33 -4.22 -0.37
N THR A 461 21.91 -3.23 0.36
CA THR A 461 21.57 -3.35 1.78
C THR A 461 20.08 -3.21 2.05
N PRO A 462 19.49 -4.02 2.95
CA PRO A 462 18.12 -3.82 3.44
C PRO A 462 18.02 -2.73 4.51
N TYR A 463 19.13 -2.15 4.98
CA TYR A 463 19.15 -1.16 6.05
C TYR A 463 18.42 0.11 5.63
N GLY A 464 17.25 0.34 6.23
CA GLY A 464 16.41 1.49 5.95
C GLY A 464 15.09 1.17 5.24
N VAL A 465 14.87 -0.06 4.74
CA VAL A 465 13.57 -0.46 4.18
C VAL A 465 12.53 -0.62 5.29
N ALA A 466 11.25 -0.49 4.97
CA ALA A 466 10.17 -0.61 5.94
C ALA A 466 9.16 -1.69 5.56
N ARG A 467 8.36 -2.09 6.55
CA ARG A 467 7.20 -2.97 6.33
C ARG A 467 6.06 -2.57 7.25
N THR A 468 4.87 -2.42 6.67
CA THR A 468 3.64 -2.13 7.42
C THR A 468 2.71 -3.33 7.42
N ASN A 469 2.20 -3.68 8.59
CA ASN A 469 1.19 -4.71 8.82
C ASN A 469 -0.09 -4.07 9.36
N GLU A 470 -1.25 -4.53 8.92
CA GLU A 470 -2.54 -4.10 9.44
C GLU A 470 -3.08 -5.17 10.38
N LEU A 471 -3.27 -4.80 11.66
CA LEU A 471 -3.75 -5.67 12.71
C LEU A 471 -5.17 -5.26 13.10
N TYR A 472 -5.89 -6.21 13.64
CA TYR A 472 -7.28 -6.10 14.02
C TYR A 472 -7.43 -6.53 15.48
N LEU A 473 -7.93 -5.63 16.30
CA LEU A 473 -8.26 -5.90 17.70
C LEU A 473 -9.75 -5.62 17.90
N SER A 474 -10.51 -6.59 18.41
CA SER A 474 -11.92 -6.38 18.70
C SER A 474 -12.33 -7.06 20.00
N VAL A 475 -13.31 -6.50 20.68
CA VAL A 475 -13.93 -7.09 21.86
C VAL A 475 -15.41 -7.36 21.59
N THR A 476 -15.87 -8.54 21.96
CA THR A 476 -17.25 -8.94 21.68
C THR A 476 -17.75 -9.97 22.71
N GLU A 477 -19.06 -10.20 22.74
CA GLU A 477 -19.61 -11.31 23.49
C GLU A 477 -19.33 -12.64 22.79
N ALA A 478 -19.11 -13.71 23.55
CA ALA A 478 -18.83 -15.04 23.00
C ALA A 478 -19.97 -15.54 22.11
N SER A 479 -21.21 -15.22 22.46
CA SER A 479 -22.42 -15.61 21.70
C SER A 479 -22.47 -14.96 20.30
N SER A 480 -21.88 -13.80 20.11
CA SER A 480 -21.87 -13.09 18.81
C SER A 480 -20.96 -13.77 17.77
N LEU A 481 -20.09 -14.68 18.20
CA LEU A 481 -19.23 -15.49 17.33
C LEU A 481 -19.89 -16.80 16.85
N ALA A 482 -21.11 -17.07 17.29
CA ALA A 482 -21.90 -18.18 16.80
C ALA A 482 -22.35 -17.94 15.34
N GLY A 483 -22.64 -19.01 14.63
CA GLY A 483 -23.06 -18.91 13.22
C GLY A 483 -21.96 -18.28 12.33
N ASP A 484 -22.33 -17.25 11.58
CA ASP A 484 -21.45 -16.54 10.62
C ASP A 484 -20.67 -15.35 11.25
N GLY A 485 -20.81 -15.09 12.55
CA GLY A 485 -20.20 -13.91 13.19
C GLY A 485 -18.67 -13.85 13.04
N LEU A 486 -17.98 -14.97 13.32
CA LEU A 486 -16.52 -15.05 13.12
C LEU A 486 -16.13 -14.85 11.65
N ALA A 487 -16.87 -15.45 10.72
CA ALA A 487 -16.61 -15.32 9.29
C ALA A 487 -16.82 -13.88 8.78
N SER A 488 -17.79 -13.17 9.36
CA SER A 488 -17.99 -11.75 9.04
C SER A 488 -16.82 -10.90 9.51
N MET A 489 -16.35 -11.09 10.75
CA MET A 489 -15.20 -10.39 11.28
C MET A 489 -13.93 -10.62 10.43
N VAL A 490 -13.68 -11.86 10.00
CA VAL A 490 -12.55 -12.19 9.14
C VAL A 490 -12.65 -11.51 7.77
N ASP A 491 -13.85 -11.53 7.18
CA ASP A 491 -14.06 -10.91 5.87
C ASP A 491 -13.86 -9.39 5.94
N ASP A 492 -14.38 -8.72 6.95
CA ASP A 492 -14.22 -7.28 7.15
C ASP A 492 -12.78 -6.88 7.51
N MET A 493 -12.05 -7.74 8.24
CA MET A 493 -10.62 -7.57 8.49
C MET A 493 -9.81 -7.70 7.20
N ARG A 494 -10.06 -8.73 6.40
CA ARG A 494 -9.32 -9.02 5.16
C ARG A 494 -9.69 -8.09 4.02
N ASN A 495 -10.95 -7.66 3.96
CA ASN A 495 -11.51 -6.82 2.93
C ASN A 495 -12.30 -5.67 3.55
N PRO A 496 -11.63 -4.66 4.14
CA PRO A 496 -12.30 -3.56 4.81
C PRO A 496 -13.34 -2.87 3.93
N PRO A 497 -14.49 -2.49 4.48
CA PRO A 497 -15.47 -1.72 3.76
C PRO A 497 -14.92 -0.37 3.27
N LEU A 498 -15.29 0.04 2.07
CA LEU A 498 -14.84 1.29 1.48
C LEU A 498 -15.98 1.96 0.71
N LEU A 499 -16.24 3.24 1.03
CA LEU A 499 -17.11 4.13 0.27
C LEU A 499 -16.28 4.93 -0.74
N ILE A 500 -16.84 5.14 -1.93
CA ILE A 500 -16.20 5.94 -2.97
C ILE A 500 -17.24 6.82 -3.68
N ALA A 501 -16.82 8.01 -4.11
CA ALA A 501 -17.61 8.86 -4.98
C ALA A 501 -17.76 8.24 -6.37
N ASP A 502 -18.84 8.57 -7.06
CA ASP A 502 -19.09 8.12 -8.43
C ASP A 502 -17.90 8.45 -9.35
N ARG A 503 -17.53 7.50 -10.23
CA ARG A 503 -16.33 7.63 -11.10
C ARG A 503 -16.45 8.77 -12.10
N THR A 504 -17.65 9.04 -12.61
CA THR A 504 -17.89 10.18 -13.49
C THR A 504 -17.65 11.48 -12.77
N TYR A 505 -18.15 11.59 -11.53
CA TYR A 505 -17.89 12.74 -10.68
C TYR A 505 -16.38 12.90 -10.37
N LEU A 506 -15.68 11.78 -10.04
CA LEU A 506 -14.23 11.82 -9.82
C LEU A 506 -13.48 12.40 -11.03
N ALA A 507 -13.85 12.00 -12.24
CA ALA A 507 -13.25 12.51 -13.48
C ALA A 507 -13.59 13.98 -13.74
N GLU A 508 -14.83 14.39 -13.51
CA GLU A 508 -15.29 15.77 -13.70
C GLU A 508 -14.58 16.76 -12.79
N THR A 509 -14.22 16.37 -11.57
CA THR A 509 -13.48 17.25 -10.64
C THR A 509 -12.07 17.56 -11.09
N LYS A 510 -11.45 16.69 -11.91
CA LYS A 510 -10.03 16.74 -12.31
C LYS A 510 -9.04 16.74 -11.14
N ALA A 511 -9.48 16.37 -9.95
CA ALA A 511 -8.65 16.37 -8.75
C ALA A 511 -7.54 15.32 -8.78
N LEU A 512 -7.67 14.28 -9.62
CA LEU A 512 -6.66 13.28 -9.95
C LEU A 512 -6.16 13.41 -11.41
N GLY A 513 -6.05 14.65 -11.90
CA GLY A 513 -5.65 14.92 -13.28
C GLY A 513 -6.79 14.79 -14.29
N ALA A 514 -6.49 15.17 -15.55
CA ALA A 514 -7.43 15.12 -16.67
C ALA A 514 -6.95 14.12 -17.76
N TYR A 515 -6.18 13.12 -17.37
CA TYR A 515 -5.54 12.15 -18.25
C TYR A 515 -6.15 10.74 -18.14
N TRP A 516 -7.37 10.65 -17.64
CA TRP A 516 -8.15 9.41 -17.59
C TRP A 516 -9.65 9.71 -17.70
N THR A 517 -10.41 8.71 -18.14
CA THR A 517 -11.88 8.74 -18.20
C THR A 517 -12.44 7.41 -17.71
N PRO A 518 -13.58 7.40 -17.02
CA PRO A 518 -14.24 6.15 -16.65
C PRO A 518 -14.65 5.40 -17.94
N ARG A 519 -14.62 4.07 -17.88
CA ARG A 519 -15.22 3.25 -18.93
C ARG A 519 -16.72 3.53 -18.96
N PRO A 520 -17.31 3.72 -20.14
CA PRO A 520 -18.76 3.89 -20.26
C PRO A 520 -19.52 2.74 -19.58
N ASP A 521 -20.71 3.04 -19.04
CA ASP A 521 -21.56 2.03 -18.43
C ASP A 521 -22.04 1.02 -19.47
N HIS A 522 -22.36 -0.18 -19.01
CA HIS A 522 -22.91 -1.24 -19.86
C HIS A 522 -24.13 -0.74 -20.65
N GLY A 523 -24.07 -0.89 -21.99
CA GLY A 523 -25.09 -0.44 -22.89
C GLY A 523 -24.80 0.88 -23.63
N THR A 524 -23.77 1.61 -23.26
CA THR A 524 -23.24 2.73 -24.05
C THR A 524 -22.43 2.16 -25.22
N PRO A 525 -22.65 2.59 -26.47
CA PRO A 525 -21.87 2.09 -27.60
C PRO A 525 -20.39 2.46 -27.45
N GLU A 526 -19.53 1.45 -27.36
CA GLU A 526 -18.09 1.57 -27.56
C GLU A 526 -17.75 1.36 -29.03
N THR A 527 -16.71 2.02 -29.54
CA THR A 527 -16.14 1.65 -30.82
C THR A 527 -15.48 0.27 -30.71
N GLU A 528 -15.38 -0.48 -31.80
CA GLU A 528 -14.72 -1.78 -31.83
C GLU A 528 -13.24 -1.65 -31.37
N PHE A 529 -12.58 -0.58 -31.75
CA PHE A 529 -11.24 -0.25 -31.33
C PHE A 529 -11.15 -0.05 -29.80
N GLU A 530 -12.03 0.79 -29.24
CA GLU A 530 -12.06 1.00 -27.79
C GLU A 530 -12.38 -0.29 -27.02
N ALA A 531 -13.30 -1.09 -27.54
CA ALA A 531 -13.62 -2.39 -26.98
C ALA A 531 -12.40 -3.34 -26.98
N THR A 532 -11.60 -3.32 -28.05
CA THR A 532 -10.36 -4.11 -28.13
C THR A 532 -9.32 -3.64 -27.09
N LEU A 533 -9.11 -2.32 -26.98
CA LEU A 533 -8.22 -1.79 -25.94
C LEU A 533 -8.67 -2.18 -24.53
N ASN A 534 -9.97 -2.11 -24.26
CA ASN A 534 -10.51 -2.48 -22.95
C ASN A 534 -10.35 -3.99 -22.66
N ARG A 535 -10.55 -4.88 -23.68
CA ARG A 535 -10.30 -6.32 -23.52
C ARG A 535 -8.83 -6.63 -23.24
N ASN A 536 -7.91 -5.96 -23.93
CA ASN A 536 -6.48 -6.16 -23.71
C ASN A 536 -6.04 -5.64 -22.33
N LEU A 537 -6.55 -4.50 -21.87
CA LEU A 537 -6.32 -4.01 -20.52
C LEU A 537 -6.83 -4.99 -19.46
N GLU A 538 -8.00 -5.57 -19.68
CA GLU A 538 -8.58 -6.59 -18.79
C GLU A 538 -7.72 -7.86 -18.75
N LEU A 539 -7.26 -8.32 -19.91
CA LEU A 539 -6.37 -9.48 -20.01
C LEU A 539 -5.09 -9.27 -19.23
N LEU A 540 -4.41 -8.13 -19.41
CA LEU A 540 -3.16 -7.83 -18.71
C LEU A 540 -3.35 -7.83 -17.18
N PHE A 541 -4.40 -7.16 -16.70
CA PHE A 541 -4.67 -7.15 -15.27
C PHE A 541 -5.01 -8.53 -14.72
N ASP A 542 -5.94 -9.25 -15.39
CA ASP A 542 -6.40 -10.56 -14.92
C ASP A 542 -5.26 -11.59 -15.00
N PHE A 543 -4.36 -11.47 -15.98
CA PHE A 543 -3.15 -12.29 -16.07
C PHE A 543 -2.22 -12.07 -14.87
N TYR A 544 -1.81 -10.81 -14.58
CA TYR A 544 -0.96 -10.54 -13.42
C TYR A 544 -1.61 -10.97 -12.10
N LYS A 545 -2.91 -10.74 -11.96
CA LYS A 545 -3.65 -11.22 -10.80
C LYS A 545 -3.62 -12.75 -10.66
N ALA A 546 -3.72 -13.46 -11.79
CA ALA A 546 -3.63 -14.92 -11.82
C ALA A 546 -2.19 -15.39 -11.53
N GLU A 547 -1.16 -14.68 -12.03
CA GLU A 547 0.25 -15.01 -11.82
C GLU A 547 0.64 -14.89 -10.34
N VAL A 548 0.17 -13.86 -9.62
CA VAL A 548 0.36 -13.76 -8.16
C VAL A 548 -0.08 -15.05 -7.46
N GLU A 549 -1.24 -15.60 -7.86
CA GLU A 549 -1.76 -16.86 -7.31
C GLU A 549 -1.02 -18.08 -7.85
N GLN A 550 -0.76 -18.15 -9.15
CA GLN A 550 -0.12 -19.29 -9.82
C GLN A 550 1.33 -19.48 -9.35
N ARG A 551 2.06 -18.38 -9.19
CA ARG A 551 3.49 -18.39 -8.83
C ARG A 551 3.75 -18.19 -7.34
N ARG A 552 2.69 -17.96 -6.54
CA ARG A 552 2.81 -17.74 -5.09
C ARG A 552 3.70 -16.55 -4.74
N TRP A 553 3.50 -15.40 -5.39
CA TRP A 553 4.19 -14.15 -5.04
C TRP A 553 3.67 -13.61 -3.71
N TYR A 554 3.98 -14.34 -2.66
CA TYR A 554 3.59 -14.13 -1.28
C TYR A 554 4.83 -14.19 -0.39
N GLY A 555 4.77 -13.64 0.79
CA GLY A 555 5.86 -13.62 1.74
C GLY A 555 5.90 -12.33 2.53
N PHE A 556 6.62 -12.34 3.64
CA PHE A 556 6.70 -11.16 4.52
C PHE A 556 7.21 -9.93 3.77
N TRP A 557 8.24 -10.06 2.94
CA TRP A 557 8.78 -8.97 2.13
C TRP A 557 8.13 -8.87 0.76
N ASP A 558 7.85 -9.98 0.10
CA ASP A 558 7.46 -10.04 -1.31
C ASP A 558 6.01 -9.63 -1.58
N TYR A 559 5.10 -9.87 -0.62
CA TYR A 559 3.68 -9.60 -0.83
C TYR A 559 3.40 -8.14 -1.21
N GLY A 560 2.80 -7.96 -2.37
CA GLY A 560 2.41 -6.67 -2.94
C GLY A 560 3.16 -6.31 -4.20
N ASP A 561 4.37 -6.86 -4.44
CA ASP A 561 5.10 -6.68 -5.69
C ASP A 561 4.76 -7.77 -6.73
N ILE A 562 5.20 -7.55 -7.94
CA ILE A 562 5.02 -8.42 -9.11
C ILE A 562 6.36 -8.63 -9.81
N MET A 563 6.51 -9.78 -10.50
CA MET A 563 7.72 -10.08 -11.26
C MET A 563 7.77 -9.30 -12.57
N HIS A 564 9.00 -8.91 -12.95
CA HIS A 564 9.26 -7.97 -14.04
C HIS A 564 9.23 -8.61 -15.43
N THR A 565 10.00 -9.70 -15.67
CA THR A 565 10.18 -10.28 -17.01
C THR A 565 9.95 -11.77 -17.02
N TYR A 566 9.15 -12.25 -17.96
CA TYR A 566 8.91 -13.66 -18.20
C TYR A 566 10.04 -14.31 -19.01
N ASP A 567 10.34 -15.58 -18.74
CA ASP A 567 11.30 -16.41 -19.47
C ASP A 567 10.58 -17.57 -20.18
N THR A 568 10.44 -17.45 -21.49
CA THR A 568 9.76 -18.45 -22.32
C THR A 568 10.54 -19.77 -22.45
N THR A 569 11.85 -19.74 -22.25
CA THR A 569 12.70 -20.95 -22.31
C THR A 569 12.50 -21.85 -21.10
N ARG A 570 12.27 -21.23 -19.93
CA ARG A 570 12.03 -21.95 -18.66
C ARG A 570 10.55 -22.03 -18.27
N HIS A 571 9.68 -21.38 -19.02
CA HIS A 571 8.24 -21.24 -18.69
C HIS A 571 8.00 -20.71 -17.28
N THR A 572 8.83 -19.72 -16.85
CA THR A 572 8.74 -19.07 -15.56
C THR A 572 9.23 -17.62 -15.63
N TRP A 573 9.05 -16.86 -14.57
CA TRP A 573 9.61 -15.52 -14.45
C TRP A 573 11.10 -15.59 -14.12
N ARG A 574 11.86 -14.56 -14.51
CA ARG A 574 13.31 -14.46 -14.26
C ARG A 574 13.60 -14.09 -12.81
N TYR A 575 13.08 -14.87 -11.86
CA TYR A 575 13.19 -14.63 -10.42
C TYR A 575 14.65 -14.58 -9.89
N ASP A 576 15.58 -15.15 -10.62
CA ASP A 576 16.99 -15.38 -10.28
C ASP A 576 17.97 -14.63 -11.20
N VAL A 577 17.48 -13.76 -12.06
CA VAL A 577 18.32 -12.97 -12.98
C VAL A 577 18.19 -11.51 -12.59
N GLY A 578 19.30 -10.90 -12.17
CA GLY A 578 19.35 -9.50 -11.73
C GLY A 578 18.74 -8.56 -12.75
N GLY A 579 18.22 -7.45 -12.40
CA GLY A 579 17.57 -6.50 -13.28
C GLY A 579 16.34 -6.99 -14.06
N TYR A 580 15.84 -8.22 -13.81
CA TYR A 580 14.67 -8.79 -14.48
C TYR A 580 13.68 -9.46 -13.53
N ALA A 581 13.98 -9.50 -12.20
CA ALA A 581 13.19 -10.25 -11.23
C ALA A 581 12.01 -9.42 -10.68
N TRP A 582 12.15 -8.82 -9.52
CA TRP A 582 11.08 -7.98 -8.95
C TRP A 582 10.98 -6.64 -9.67
N ASP A 583 9.76 -6.10 -9.79
CA ASP A 583 9.49 -4.91 -10.61
C ASP A 583 9.97 -3.60 -9.97
N ASN A 584 9.76 -3.43 -8.67
CA ASN A 584 10.15 -2.22 -7.93
C ASN A 584 9.70 -0.90 -8.60
N SER A 585 8.48 -0.80 -9.08
CA SER A 585 7.92 0.39 -9.78
C SER A 585 8.60 0.77 -11.11
N GLU A 586 9.35 -0.10 -11.74
CA GLU A 586 9.97 0.21 -13.03
C GLU A 586 8.90 0.47 -14.09
N LEU A 587 9.01 1.59 -14.81
CA LEU A 587 8.05 2.10 -15.80
C LEU A 587 6.61 2.29 -15.31
N SER A 588 6.40 2.44 -13.99
CA SER A 588 5.15 2.91 -13.38
C SER A 588 3.95 1.94 -13.41
N PRO A 589 4.09 0.65 -13.08
CA PRO A 589 2.95 -0.25 -12.97
C PRO A 589 1.94 0.20 -11.89
N ASP A 590 2.41 0.83 -10.81
CA ASP A 590 1.54 1.46 -9.81
C ASP A 590 0.55 2.43 -10.43
N LEU A 591 1.06 3.35 -11.26
CA LEU A 591 0.25 4.38 -11.90
C LEU A 591 -0.74 3.77 -12.88
N TRP A 592 -0.31 2.76 -13.66
CA TRP A 592 -1.21 2.03 -14.54
C TRP A 592 -2.37 1.38 -13.76
N LEU A 593 -2.08 0.67 -12.67
CA LEU A 593 -3.12 0.03 -11.85
C LEU A 593 -4.11 1.06 -11.28
N TRP A 594 -3.63 2.21 -10.80
CA TRP A 594 -4.53 3.27 -10.30
C TRP A 594 -5.39 3.86 -11.40
N LEU A 595 -4.84 4.15 -12.58
CA LEU A 595 -5.65 4.66 -13.70
C LEU A 595 -6.65 3.60 -14.20
N TYR A 596 -6.25 2.33 -14.21
CA TYR A 596 -7.13 1.23 -14.56
C TYR A 596 -8.26 1.04 -13.52
N PHE A 597 -7.95 1.21 -12.23
CA PHE A 597 -8.97 1.26 -11.18
C PHE A 597 -9.97 2.40 -11.40
N LEU A 598 -9.49 3.61 -11.62
CA LEU A 598 -10.35 4.78 -11.88
C LEU A 598 -11.23 4.59 -13.13
N ARG A 599 -10.69 3.94 -14.15
CA ARG A 599 -11.43 3.62 -15.35
C ARG A 599 -12.52 2.58 -15.11
N THR A 600 -12.25 1.53 -14.35
CA THR A 600 -13.12 0.36 -14.20
C THR A 600 -13.97 0.34 -12.94
N GLY A 601 -13.51 0.91 -11.84
CA GLY A 601 -14.13 0.82 -10.52
C GLY A 601 -14.10 -0.59 -9.92
N ARG A 602 -13.25 -1.49 -10.40
CA ARG A 602 -13.14 -2.87 -9.91
C ARG A 602 -12.45 -2.91 -8.54
N TYR A 603 -13.06 -3.58 -7.57
CA TYR A 603 -12.49 -3.74 -6.22
C TYR A 603 -11.19 -4.56 -6.20
N ASP A 604 -11.07 -5.59 -7.04
CA ASP A 604 -9.85 -6.40 -7.13
C ASP A 604 -8.66 -5.60 -7.69
N VAL A 605 -8.91 -4.68 -8.63
CA VAL A 605 -7.89 -3.73 -9.11
C VAL A 605 -7.46 -2.81 -7.96
N TYR A 606 -8.41 -2.24 -7.21
CA TYR A 606 -8.12 -1.43 -6.02
C TYR A 606 -7.26 -2.19 -5.00
N LYS A 607 -7.61 -3.47 -4.73
CA LYS A 607 -6.88 -4.31 -3.78
C LYS A 607 -5.42 -4.51 -4.23
N MET A 608 -5.20 -4.85 -5.50
CA MET A 608 -3.85 -5.04 -6.05
C MET A 608 -3.05 -3.74 -6.08
N ALA A 609 -3.65 -2.63 -6.54
CA ALA A 609 -3.02 -1.31 -6.55
C ALA A 609 -2.63 -0.85 -5.13
N SER A 610 -3.49 -1.12 -4.13
CA SER A 610 -3.21 -0.78 -2.73
C SER A 610 -2.06 -1.60 -2.15
N ALA A 611 -1.99 -2.90 -2.48
CA ALA A 611 -0.91 -3.79 -2.03
C ALA A 611 0.43 -3.36 -2.66
N LEU A 612 0.44 -3.07 -3.96
CA LEU A 612 1.62 -2.58 -4.67
C LEU A 612 2.07 -1.22 -4.11
N THR A 613 1.17 -0.26 -3.89
CA THR A 613 1.48 1.05 -3.28
C THR A 613 2.15 0.91 -1.92
N ARG A 614 1.70 -0.02 -1.08
CA ARG A 614 2.35 -0.30 0.21
C ARG A 614 3.74 -0.90 0.02
N HIS A 615 3.87 -1.86 -0.91
CA HIS A 615 5.15 -2.51 -1.18
C HIS A 615 6.18 -1.52 -1.71
N THR A 616 5.88 -0.88 -2.84
CA THR A 616 6.80 0.04 -3.54
C THR A 616 7.07 1.32 -2.75
N GLY A 617 6.16 1.69 -1.84
CA GLY A 617 6.34 2.80 -0.91
C GLY A 617 7.17 2.46 0.32
N GLU A 618 7.43 1.21 0.63
CA GLU A 618 8.03 0.77 1.89
C GLU A 618 9.25 -0.14 1.70
N VAL A 619 9.10 -1.23 0.94
CA VAL A 619 10.17 -2.24 0.76
C VAL A 619 11.20 -1.77 -0.26
N ASP A 620 10.75 -1.14 -1.33
CA ASP A 620 11.61 -0.70 -2.43
C ASP A 620 12.29 0.64 -2.18
N VAL A 621 12.00 1.30 -1.05
CA VAL A 621 12.55 2.62 -0.71
C VAL A 621 13.16 2.64 0.69
N TYR A 622 14.07 3.60 0.90
CA TYR A 622 14.79 3.76 2.16
C TYR A 622 14.17 4.88 3.00
N HIS A 623 13.83 4.56 4.25
CA HIS A 623 13.23 5.47 5.23
C HIS A 623 14.25 6.05 6.18
N THR A 624 15.44 5.46 6.25
CA THR A 624 16.57 5.91 7.05
C THR A 624 17.90 5.53 6.41
N GLY A 625 18.99 5.99 6.97
CA GLY A 625 20.34 5.69 6.49
C GLY A 625 20.76 6.57 5.31
N GLN A 626 21.83 6.17 4.64
CA GLN A 626 22.51 6.97 3.60
C GLN A 626 21.69 7.10 2.31
N TRP A 627 20.71 6.21 2.06
CA TRP A 627 19.89 6.20 0.85
C TRP A 627 18.47 6.77 1.08
N LYS A 628 18.23 7.40 2.22
CA LYS A 628 16.91 7.92 2.62
C LYS A 628 16.24 8.72 1.49
N GLY A 629 14.97 8.38 1.20
CA GLY A 629 14.15 9.00 0.17
C GLY A 629 14.40 8.51 -1.26
N LEU A 630 15.33 7.58 -1.46
CA LEU A 630 15.55 6.94 -2.75
C LEU A 630 14.99 5.52 -2.75
N GLY A 631 14.57 5.05 -3.93
CA GLY A 631 14.15 3.68 -4.14
C GLY A 631 15.19 2.87 -4.92
N THR A 632 15.14 1.56 -4.76
CA THR A 632 16.01 0.61 -5.48
C THR A 632 15.35 0.20 -6.79
N ARG A 633 16.13 0.19 -7.89
CA ARG A 633 15.72 -0.36 -9.18
C ARG A 633 15.43 -1.87 -9.06
N HIS A 634 14.69 -2.44 -9.99
CA HIS A 634 14.39 -3.87 -10.06
C HIS A 634 15.61 -4.77 -9.87
N GLY A 635 15.46 -5.91 -9.20
CA GLY A 635 16.53 -6.84 -8.87
C GLY A 635 16.01 -8.17 -8.31
N VAL A 636 16.93 -9.10 -8.02
CA VAL A 636 16.61 -10.44 -7.46
C VAL A 636 16.08 -10.33 -6.03
N GLN A 637 16.67 -9.48 -5.21
CA GLN A 637 16.12 -9.04 -3.94
C GLN A 637 15.66 -7.60 -4.12
N HIS A 638 14.59 -7.16 -3.44
CA HIS A 638 14.01 -5.82 -3.58
C HIS A 638 15.01 -4.68 -3.36
N TRP A 639 16.08 -4.92 -2.61
CA TRP A 639 17.14 -3.95 -2.28
C TRP A 639 18.50 -4.28 -2.94
N SER A 640 18.61 -5.31 -3.80
CA SER A 640 19.90 -5.81 -4.29
C SER A 640 20.57 -4.87 -5.29
N ASP A 641 19.84 -4.22 -6.18
CA ASP A 641 20.42 -3.33 -7.18
C ASP A 641 21.02 -2.07 -6.54
N SER A 642 22.25 -1.72 -6.92
CA SER A 642 22.98 -0.56 -6.38
C SER A 642 22.51 0.77 -6.97
N CYS A 643 21.63 0.75 -7.97
CA CYS A 643 21.06 1.92 -8.57
C CYS A 643 19.90 2.46 -7.72
N LYS A 644 20.21 3.40 -6.81
CA LYS A 644 19.22 4.07 -5.96
C LYS A 644 18.77 5.36 -6.63
N GLN A 645 17.44 5.53 -6.80
CA GLN A 645 16.86 6.56 -7.67
C GLN A 645 15.59 7.16 -7.10
N LEU A 646 15.33 8.44 -7.40
CA LEU A 646 14.12 9.16 -7.03
C LEU A 646 12.87 8.60 -7.72
N ARG A 647 12.98 8.18 -8.97
CA ARG A 647 11.84 7.71 -9.78
C ARG A 647 11.11 6.52 -9.16
N ILE A 648 11.83 5.65 -8.45
CA ILE A 648 11.25 4.49 -7.76
C ILE A 648 10.44 4.93 -6.54
N SER A 649 10.84 6.02 -5.87
CA SER A 649 10.11 6.58 -4.73
C SER A 649 9.12 7.68 -5.11
N ASN A 650 8.54 7.64 -6.30
CA ASN A 650 7.68 8.71 -6.83
C ASN A 650 6.38 8.85 -6.02
N ALA A 651 6.18 10.04 -5.46
CA ALA A 651 5.00 10.37 -4.66
C ALA A 651 3.68 10.29 -5.47
N LEU A 652 3.74 10.48 -6.80
CA LEU A 652 2.58 10.43 -7.69
C LEU A 652 1.84 9.10 -7.57
N TYR A 653 2.55 7.98 -7.44
CA TYR A 653 1.93 6.65 -7.39
C TYR A 653 1.10 6.43 -6.13
N ARG A 654 1.46 7.07 -5.02
CA ARG A 654 0.89 6.88 -3.68
C ARG A 654 -0.28 7.79 -3.38
N ARG A 655 -0.38 8.95 -4.04
CA ARG A 655 -1.42 9.94 -3.76
C ARG A 655 -2.83 9.44 -4.05
N PHE A 656 -3.01 8.52 -5.00
CA PHE A 656 -4.32 7.93 -5.31
C PHE A 656 -4.89 7.20 -4.09
N TYR A 657 -4.07 6.32 -3.51
CA TYR A 657 -4.46 5.63 -2.28
C TYR A 657 -4.74 6.61 -1.14
N PHE A 658 -3.86 7.58 -0.94
CA PHE A 658 -4.00 8.58 0.11
C PHE A 658 -5.34 9.30 0.04
N TYR A 659 -5.69 9.85 -1.11
CA TYR A 659 -6.93 10.61 -1.25
C TYR A 659 -8.19 9.74 -1.24
N ILE A 660 -8.19 8.62 -1.94
CA ILE A 660 -9.36 7.73 -2.02
C ILE A 660 -9.68 7.11 -0.65
N SER A 661 -8.67 6.74 0.13
CA SER A 661 -8.86 6.18 1.48
C SER A 661 -9.28 7.21 2.53
N GLY A 662 -9.35 8.51 2.19
CA GLY A 662 -9.64 9.58 3.14
C GLY A 662 -8.44 10.01 3.98
N GLY A 663 -7.24 9.97 3.42
CA GLY A 663 -6.03 10.47 4.05
C GLY A 663 -5.36 9.42 4.96
N ASP A 664 -5.09 8.22 4.45
CA ASP A 664 -4.34 7.20 5.21
C ASP A 664 -3.01 7.80 5.71
N GLU A 665 -2.85 7.86 7.04
CA GLU A 665 -1.77 8.58 7.69
C GLU A 665 -0.40 7.96 7.38
N ARG A 666 -0.32 6.62 7.25
CA ARG A 666 0.96 5.99 6.88
C ARG A 666 1.37 6.34 5.44
N VAL A 667 0.42 6.39 4.51
CA VAL A 667 0.72 6.87 3.15
C VAL A 667 1.04 8.36 3.18
N GLY A 668 0.41 9.12 4.07
CA GLY A 668 0.76 10.52 4.33
C GLY A 668 2.21 10.70 4.74
N ASP A 669 2.76 9.83 5.61
CA ASP A 669 4.19 9.81 5.95
C ASP A 669 5.05 9.52 4.72
N LEU A 670 4.69 8.48 3.93
CA LEU A 670 5.42 8.11 2.72
C LEU A 670 5.49 9.26 1.71
N LEU A 671 4.41 10.02 1.54
CA LEU A 671 4.39 11.19 0.68
C LEU A 671 5.34 12.29 1.17
N SER A 672 5.44 12.51 2.47
CA SER A 672 6.33 13.51 3.06
C SER A 672 7.80 13.06 3.07
N GLU A 673 8.07 11.78 3.23
CA GLU A 673 9.41 11.19 3.21
C GLU A 673 10.09 11.33 1.83
N THR A 674 9.34 11.34 0.72
CA THR A 674 9.91 11.53 -0.62
C THR A 674 10.64 12.87 -0.80
N LEU A 675 10.31 13.88 0.01
CA LEU A 675 11.00 15.17 0.00
C LEU A 675 12.45 15.11 0.51
N GLU A 676 12.84 14.03 1.19
CA GLU A 676 14.20 13.85 1.69
C GLU A 676 15.18 13.39 0.60
N GLY A 677 14.68 12.78 -0.46
CA GLY A 677 15.52 12.19 -1.51
C GLY A 677 16.42 13.20 -2.22
N GLU A 678 16.02 14.47 -2.32
CA GLU A 678 16.86 15.51 -2.92
C GLU A 678 18.18 15.78 -2.16
N GLN A 679 18.17 15.61 -0.82
CA GLN A 679 19.37 15.74 0.00
C GLN A 679 20.34 14.58 -0.25
N THR A 680 19.81 13.39 -0.44
CA THR A 680 20.60 12.19 -0.73
C THR A 680 21.32 12.29 -2.07
N LEU A 681 20.75 13.00 -3.07
CA LEU A 681 21.43 13.26 -4.36
C LEU A 681 22.69 14.14 -4.23
N LEU A 682 22.90 14.84 -3.12
CA LEU A 682 24.14 15.57 -2.86
C LEU A 682 25.31 14.60 -2.58
N THR A 683 25.03 13.43 -2.07
CA THR A 683 26.03 12.40 -1.74
C THR A 683 26.11 11.29 -2.78
N LEU A 684 24.98 10.95 -3.42
CA LEU A 684 24.90 9.91 -4.45
C LEU A 684 24.70 10.51 -5.84
N ASN A 685 25.55 10.11 -6.81
CA ASN A 685 25.31 10.36 -8.23
C ASN A 685 24.60 9.15 -8.85
N PRO A 686 23.29 9.20 -9.17
CA PRO A 686 22.60 8.08 -9.77
C PRO A 686 23.08 7.74 -11.20
N TYR A 687 23.82 8.65 -11.84
CA TYR A 687 24.37 8.48 -13.20
C TYR A 687 25.83 8.03 -13.23
N ARG A 688 26.43 7.71 -12.08
CA ARG A 688 27.86 7.42 -11.96
C ARG A 688 28.38 6.30 -12.88
N LYS A 689 27.53 5.33 -13.24
CA LYS A 689 27.89 4.22 -14.14
C LYS A 689 27.52 4.43 -15.61
N VAL A 690 26.63 5.38 -15.91
CA VAL A 690 26.17 5.63 -17.29
C VAL A 690 26.70 6.94 -17.88
N ARG A 691 27.24 7.84 -17.04
CA ARG A 691 27.72 9.18 -17.42
C ARG A 691 29.03 9.52 -16.73
N LYS A 692 30.14 9.04 -17.29
CA LYS A 692 31.53 9.28 -16.80
C LYS A 692 31.89 10.78 -16.75
N ASP A 693 31.34 11.57 -17.66
CA ASP A 693 31.53 13.03 -17.77
C ASP A 693 30.92 13.84 -16.63
N LEU A 694 30.11 13.22 -15.78
CA LEU A 694 29.41 13.90 -14.69
C LEU A 694 29.97 13.60 -13.28
N GLN A 695 31.09 12.90 -13.18
CA GLN A 695 31.56 12.39 -11.89
C GLN A 695 32.04 13.49 -10.93
N ASP A 696 32.60 14.61 -11.42
CA ASP A 696 33.28 15.63 -10.60
C ASP A 696 32.56 16.97 -10.51
N ILE A 697 31.31 17.08 -10.97
CA ILE A 697 30.61 18.37 -11.11
C ILE A 697 29.76 18.72 -9.87
N ARG A 698 29.60 17.81 -8.92
CA ARG A 698 28.78 18.01 -7.72
C ARG A 698 29.44 18.92 -6.71
N SER A 699 28.64 19.66 -5.95
CA SER A 699 29.09 20.42 -4.77
C SER A 699 28.24 20.10 -3.55
N SER A 700 28.58 20.69 -2.40
CA SER A 700 27.81 20.56 -1.16
C SER A 700 26.33 20.96 -1.26
N HIS A 701 25.95 21.69 -2.31
CA HIS A 701 24.59 22.20 -2.52
C HIS A 701 24.01 21.91 -3.91
N THR A 702 24.80 21.29 -4.79
CA THR A 702 24.42 21.05 -6.18
C THR A 702 24.43 19.57 -6.50
N ALA A 703 23.28 19.05 -6.86
CA ALA A 703 23.07 17.69 -7.36
C ALA A 703 22.95 17.68 -8.89
N ILE A 704 23.00 16.48 -9.46
CA ILE A 704 22.77 16.25 -10.88
C ILE A 704 21.41 15.57 -11.01
N ILE A 705 20.52 16.11 -11.84
CA ILE A 705 19.20 15.52 -12.09
C ILE A 705 18.89 15.43 -13.59
N SER A 706 18.10 14.44 -13.97
CA SER A 706 17.45 14.38 -15.27
C SER A 706 16.14 15.18 -15.28
N LEU A 707 15.91 15.98 -16.32
CA LEU A 707 14.63 16.69 -16.51
C LEU A 707 13.44 15.75 -16.81
N GLY A 708 13.69 14.46 -16.97
CA GLY A 708 12.64 13.44 -17.09
C GLY A 708 12.36 12.74 -15.76
N THR A 709 13.14 11.72 -15.49
CA THR A 709 12.90 10.76 -14.39
C THR A 709 13.02 11.38 -12.99
N ASP A 710 14.09 12.12 -12.70
CA ASP A 710 14.28 12.69 -11.36
C ASP A 710 13.38 13.89 -11.13
N TRP A 711 13.31 14.77 -12.14
CA TRP A 711 12.48 15.95 -12.03
C TRP A 711 11.00 15.61 -11.86
N SER A 712 10.49 14.58 -12.55
CA SER A 712 9.08 14.16 -12.39
C SER A 712 8.77 13.73 -10.95
N ALA A 713 9.68 12.99 -10.32
CA ALA A 713 9.53 12.56 -8.93
C ALA A 713 9.59 13.73 -7.95
N LEU A 714 10.56 14.65 -8.13
CA LEU A 714 10.67 15.86 -7.32
C LEU A 714 9.43 16.77 -7.48
N ALA A 715 9.02 17.03 -8.72
CA ALA A 715 7.86 17.88 -9.00
C ALA A 715 6.57 17.29 -8.41
N ALA A 716 6.39 15.96 -8.49
CA ALA A 716 5.26 15.29 -7.86
C ALA A 716 5.29 15.45 -6.34
N SER A 717 6.45 15.25 -5.71
CA SER A 717 6.61 15.39 -4.26
C SER A 717 6.30 16.80 -3.78
N TRP A 718 6.81 17.83 -4.46
CA TRP A 718 6.53 19.22 -4.10
C TRP A 718 5.09 19.62 -4.37
N LEU A 719 4.50 19.18 -5.50
CA LEU A 719 3.11 19.46 -5.82
C LEU A 719 2.18 18.90 -4.73
N ILE A 720 2.43 17.65 -4.31
CA ILE A 720 1.60 16.98 -3.32
C ILE A 720 1.80 17.58 -1.93
N GLU A 721 3.03 17.93 -1.53
CA GLU A 721 3.29 18.63 -0.27
C GLU A 721 2.58 19.97 -0.22
N TRP A 722 2.64 20.73 -1.34
CA TRP A 722 1.96 22.01 -1.42
C TRP A 722 0.44 21.87 -1.35
N GLU A 723 -0.17 21.00 -2.15
CA GLU A 723 -1.63 20.83 -2.14
C GLU A 723 -2.18 20.32 -0.80
N ARG A 724 -1.38 19.53 -0.06
CA ARG A 724 -1.72 19.04 1.29
C ARG A 724 -1.57 20.10 2.38
N ASN A 725 -1.03 21.28 2.06
CA ASN A 725 -0.62 22.28 3.05
C ASN A 725 0.29 21.67 4.14
N GLY A 726 1.23 20.80 3.75
CA GLY A 726 2.16 20.16 4.64
C GLY A 726 3.15 21.14 5.29
N PRO A 727 3.96 20.70 6.26
CA PRO A 727 4.89 21.58 6.98
C PRO A 727 5.91 22.30 6.08
N ARG A 728 6.21 21.76 4.90
CA ARG A 728 7.15 22.32 3.92
C ARG A 728 6.45 22.93 2.69
N SER A 729 5.14 23.17 2.79
CA SER A 729 4.30 23.63 1.67
C SER A 729 4.84 24.86 0.94
N ASP A 730 5.27 25.92 1.67
CA ASP A 730 5.80 27.14 1.06
C ASP A 730 7.13 26.90 0.34
N LEU A 731 8.01 26.11 0.93
CA LEU A 731 9.28 25.71 0.31
C LEU A 731 9.02 24.86 -0.94
N ALA A 732 8.12 23.91 -0.87
CA ALA A 732 7.75 23.03 -1.98
C ALA A 732 7.19 23.83 -3.16
N ARG A 733 6.28 24.77 -2.88
CA ARG A 733 5.76 25.70 -3.88
C ARG A 733 6.85 26.55 -4.50
N SER A 734 7.74 27.13 -3.69
CA SER A 734 8.84 27.96 -4.18
C SER A 734 9.76 27.19 -5.12
N LYS A 735 10.22 26.00 -4.71
CA LYS A 735 11.08 25.13 -5.54
C LYS A 735 10.41 24.71 -6.85
N LEU A 736 9.15 24.30 -6.77
CA LEU A 736 8.37 23.90 -7.95
C LEU A 736 8.31 25.03 -8.99
N LEU A 737 7.98 26.24 -8.57
CA LEU A 737 7.93 27.41 -9.45
C LEU A 737 9.30 27.81 -10.01
N GLN A 738 10.36 27.74 -9.21
CA GLN A 738 11.72 28.01 -9.67
C GLN A 738 12.16 27.03 -10.76
N LEU A 739 11.85 25.74 -10.60
CA LEU A 739 12.15 24.72 -11.60
C LEU A 739 11.33 24.89 -12.89
N ILE A 740 10.04 25.18 -12.78
CA ILE A 740 9.18 25.44 -13.94
C ILE A 740 9.77 26.62 -14.77
N ARG A 741 10.13 27.71 -14.10
CA ARG A 741 10.76 28.90 -14.74
C ARG A 741 12.12 28.56 -15.31
N GLY A 742 12.93 27.81 -14.57
CA GLY A 742 14.26 27.39 -15.03
C GLY A 742 14.19 26.54 -16.29
N ILE A 743 13.30 25.56 -16.37
CA ILE A 743 13.10 24.72 -17.57
C ILE A 743 12.62 25.60 -18.76
N ALA A 744 11.72 26.55 -18.51
CA ALA A 744 11.23 27.44 -19.55
C ALA A 744 12.33 28.39 -20.13
N GLN A 745 13.36 28.67 -19.33
CA GLN A 745 14.52 29.50 -19.75
C GLN A 745 15.61 28.71 -20.46
N LEU A 746 15.64 27.37 -20.35
CA LEU A 746 16.59 26.56 -21.08
C LEU A 746 16.32 26.62 -22.58
N LYS A 747 17.36 26.79 -23.40
CA LYS A 747 17.27 26.90 -24.86
C LYS A 747 16.47 25.73 -25.47
N ASN A 748 16.70 24.54 -24.98
CA ASN A 748 16.08 23.31 -25.49
C ASN A 748 15.04 22.72 -24.51
N GLY A 749 14.72 23.42 -23.40
CA GLY A 749 13.73 22.95 -22.43
C GLY A 749 14.01 21.53 -21.94
N PHE A 750 13.01 20.65 -21.95
CA PHE A 750 13.15 19.25 -21.50
C PHE A 750 14.17 18.43 -22.29
N VAL A 751 14.42 18.78 -23.56
CA VAL A 751 15.40 18.11 -24.42
C VAL A 751 16.85 18.39 -23.98
N THR A 752 17.07 19.35 -23.09
CA THR A 752 18.38 19.58 -22.45
C THR A 752 18.82 18.33 -21.66
N GLY A 753 17.86 17.56 -21.12
CA GLY A 753 18.10 16.29 -20.46
C GLY A 753 18.66 16.43 -19.05
N THR A 754 19.97 16.30 -18.88
CA THR A 754 20.63 16.39 -17.56
C THR A 754 21.01 17.84 -17.23
N VAL A 755 20.76 18.24 -15.97
CA VAL A 755 21.06 19.61 -15.47
C VAL A 755 21.69 19.55 -14.09
N LEU A 756 22.39 20.61 -13.71
CA LEU A 756 22.81 20.89 -12.35
C LEU A 756 21.64 21.49 -11.59
N TYR A 757 21.33 20.92 -10.45
CA TYR A 757 20.22 21.29 -9.58
C TYR A 757 20.75 21.80 -8.23
N HIS A 758 20.47 23.07 -7.90
CA HIS A 758 20.82 23.65 -6.61
C HIS A 758 19.73 23.31 -5.58
N VAL A 759 19.99 22.33 -4.73
CA VAL A 759 19.03 21.74 -3.79
C VAL A 759 18.38 22.77 -2.86
N PRO A 760 19.10 23.73 -2.23
CA PRO A 760 18.45 24.69 -1.33
C PRO A 760 17.39 25.58 -2.00
N THR A 761 17.61 26.01 -3.26
CA THR A 761 16.74 27.00 -3.94
C THR A 761 15.82 26.40 -5.00
N GLY A 762 16.09 25.20 -5.48
CA GLY A 762 15.37 24.63 -6.62
C GLY A 762 15.76 25.18 -7.99
N THR A 763 16.86 25.94 -8.10
CA THR A 763 17.33 26.49 -9.38
C THR A 763 18.12 25.46 -10.18
N ILE A 764 18.08 25.57 -11.52
CA ILE A 764 18.81 24.68 -12.42
C ILE A 764 19.74 25.45 -13.37
N LYS A 765 20.77 24.74 -13.81
CA LYS A 765 21.70 25.23 -14.86
C LYS A 765 22.06 24.06 -15.79
N PRO A 766 22.34 24.34 -17.09
CA PRO A 766 22.93 23.33 -17.98
C PRO A 766 24.25 22.78 -17.40
N VAL A 767 24.60 21.54 -17.75
CA VAL A 767 25.89 20.94 -17.35
C VAL A 767 27.04 21.57 -18.12
N SER A 768 26.83 21.86 -19.41
CA SER A 768 27.81 22.56 -20.26
C SER A 768 27.26 23.91 -20.68
N ASP A 769 28.14 24.93 -20.68
CA ASP A 769 27.80 26.30 -21.05
C ASP A 769 28.47 26.68 -22.39
N ASP A 770 28.39 25.77 -23.38
CA ASP A 770 29.00 25.95 -24.70
C ASP A 770 28.23 26.86 -25.67
N GLY A 771 27.12 27.47 -25.18
CA GLY A 771 26.28 28.38 -25.96
C GLY A 771 25.46 27.72 -27.10
N VAL A 772 25.74 26.46 -27.42
CA VAL A 772 25.03 25.73 -28.49
C VAL A 772 23.71 25.13 -27.96
N GLY A 773 23.65 24.87 -26.67
CA GLY A 773 22.49 24.25 -26.01
C GLY A 773 22.52 22.75 -26.14
N GLN A 774 22.68 22.11 -25.01
CA GLN A 774 22.71 20.65 -24.91
C GLN A 774 21.40 20.03 -25.42
N VAL A 775 21.48 18.94 -26.19
CA VAL A 775 20.36 18.06 -26.58
C VAL A 775 20.68 16.66 -26.11
N GLN A 776 19.91 16.17 -25.15
CA GLN A 776 20.03 14.83 -24.59
C GLN A 776 18.64 14.27 -24.34
N VAL A 777 18.25 13.27 -25.09
CA VAL A 777 16.96 12.61 -24.98
C VAL A 777 17.14 11.20 -24.44
N SER A 778 16.34 10.82 -23.48
CA SER A 778 16.26 9.46 -22.98
C SER A 778 14.86 8.89 -23.23
N HIS A 779 14.80 7.63 -23.68
CA HIS A 779 13.54 6.90 -23.80
C HIS A 779 12.83 6.72 -22.45
N LEU A 780 13.53 6.84 -21.33
CA LEU A 780 12.94 6.77 -19.99
C LEU A 780 12.31 8.07 -19.50
N SER A 781 12.59 9.23 -20.14
CA SER A 781 12.24 10.53 -19.59
C SER A 781 10.75 10.69 -19.25
N ALA A 782 9.85 10.19 -20.10
CA ALA A 782 8.41 10.33 -19.91
C ALA A 782 7.73 9.16 -19.19
N MET A 783 8.49 8.16 -18.74
CA MET A 783 7.93 6.90 -18.27
C MET A 783 7.57 6.88 -16.78
N PHE A 784 8.03 7.84 -15.99
CA PHE A 784 7.90 7.88 -14.53
C PHE A 784 7.07 9.08 -14.05
N GLY A 785 5.87 9.26 -14.59
CA GLY A 785 4.94 10.30 -14.13
C GLY A 785 5.17 11.70 -14.70
N LEU A 786 6.12 11.89 -15.63
CA LEU A 786 6.40 13.22 -16.23
C LEU A 786 5.18 13.79 -16.96
N VAL A 787 4.49 12.96 -17.74
CA VAL A 787 3.34 13.38 -18.55
C VAL A 787 2.20 13.85 -17.67
N GLU A 788 1.96 13.13 -16.60
CA GLU A 788 0.90 13.38 -15.62
C GLU A 788 1.18 14.68 -14.85
N VAL A 789 2.39 14.81 -14.30
CA VAL A 789 2.80 15.99 -13.54
C VAL A 789 2.80 17.25 -14.40
N CYS A 790 3.36 17.20 -15.62
CA CYS A 790 3.33 18.34 -16.54
C CYS A 790 1.91 18.72 -16.95
N SER A 791 1.05 17.74 -17.23
CA SER A 791 -0.36 17.98 -17.55
C SER A 791 -1.08 18.73 -16.42
N GLU A 792 -0.84 18.33 -15.15
CA GLU A 792 -1.42 19.01 -14.00
C GLU A 792 -0.82 20.40 -13.79
N LEU A 793 0.51 20.54 -13.84
CA LEU A 793 1.17 21.84 -13.64
C LEU A 793 0.72 22.90 -14.65
N ILE A 794 0.55 22.52 -15.92
CA ILE A 794 0.03 23.44 -16.94
C ILE A 794 -1.42 23.83 -16.65
N SER A 795 -2.22 22.89 -16.15
CA SER A 795 -3.61 23.20 -15.73
C SER A 795 -3.65 24.14 -14.52
N LEU A 796 -2.69 24.00 -13.60
CA LEU A 796 -2.62 24.81 -12.37
C LEU A 796 -2.00 26.20 -12.61
N PHE A 797 -1.02 26.28 -13.53
CA PHE A 797 -0.22 27.48 -13.84
C PHE A 797 -0.16 27.75 -15.36
N PRO A 798 -1.27 28.06 -16.01
CA PRO A 798 -1.33 28.17 -17.48
C PRO A 798 -0.41 29.26 -18.06
N ASP A 799 -0.12 30.31 -17.29
CA ASP A 799 0.62 31.48 -17.72
C ASP A 799 2.06 31.56 -17.20
N GLU A 800 2.54 30.49 -16.51
CA GLU A 800 3.84 30.54 -15.83
C GLU A 800 5.02 30.41 -16.82
N GLY A 801 5.72 31.53 -17.05
CA GLY A 801 7.08 31.61 -17.61
C GLY A 801 7.33 30.94 -18.96
N GLY A 802 6.31 30.64 -19.77
CA GLY A 802 6.47 29.90 -21.03
C GLY A 802 6.61 28.40 -20.92
N PHE A 803 6.42 27.81 -19.71
CA PHE A 803 6.55 26.38 -19.45
C PHE A 803 5.61 25.53 -20.33
N ARG A 804 4.37 26.00 -20.53
CA ARG A 804 3.40 25.34 -21.45
C ARG A 804 3.96 25.18 -22.86
N SER A 805 4.60 26.22 -23.40
CA SER A 805 5.15 26.17 -24.74
C SER A 805 6.30 25.18 -24.86
N VAL A 806 7.18 25.15 -23.86
CA VAL A 806 8.33 24.23 -23.82
C VAL A 806 7.85 22.76 -23.71
N TRP A 807 6.85 22.50 -22.88
CA TRP A 807 6.27 21.18 -22.75
C TRP A 807 5.55 20.71 -24.02
N LEU A 808 4.75 21.60 -24.66
CA LEU A 808 4.07 21.26 -25.91
C LEU A 808 5.08 20.99 -27.05
N ASN A 809 6.19 21.72 -27.11
CA ASN A 809 7.26 21.43 -28.06
C ASN A 809 7.86 20.05 -27.80
N TYR A 810 8.17 19.73 -26.53
CA TYR A 810 8.64 18.38 -26.18
C TYR A 810 7.67 17.31 -26.63
N CYS A 811 6.39 17.45 -26.31
CA CYS A 811 5.34 16.50 -26.69
C CYS A 811 5.17 16.34 -28.20
N ARG A 812 5.25 17.46 -28.96
CA ARG A 812 5.07 17.46 -30.40
C ARG A 812 6.22 16.79 -31.16
N TYR A 813 7.45 17.02 -30.69
CA TYR A 813 8.65 16.63 -31.42
C TYR A 813 9.31 15.36 -30.94
N PHE A 814 8.94 14.77 -29.81
CA PHE A 814 9.59 13.56 -29.27
C PHE A 814 9.56 12.39 -30.27
N ASN A 815 8.40 12.05 -30.80
CA ASN A 815 8.21 11.00 -31.82
C ASN A 815 8.11 11.61 -33.26
N ALA A 816 8.55 12.84 -33.47
CA ALA A 816 8.50 13.44 -34.81
C ALA A 816 9.59 12.87 -35.73
N ASP A 817 9.42 13.05 -37.03
CA ASP A 817 10.44 12.68 -37.98
C ASP A 817 11.78 13.37 -37.71
N PRO A 818 12.91 12.71 -37.95
CA PRO A 818 14.24 13.27 -37.75
C PRO A 818 14.44 14.65 -38.40
N SER A 819 13.85 14.91 -39.57
CA SER A 819 13.89 16.18 -40.24
C SER A 819 13.24 17.31 -39.41
N GLN A 820 12.11 17.04 -38.79
CA GLN A 820 11.39 17.98 -37.92
C GLN A 820 12.16 18.25 -36.63
N GLN A 821 12.82 17.22 -36.09
CA GLN A 821 13.67 17.34 -34.89
C GLN A 821 14.91 18.23 -35.20
N ILE A 822 15.57 18.01 -36.36
CA ILE A 822 16.70 18.81 -36.82
C ILE A 822 16.29 20.25 -37.02
N GLU A 823 15.13 20.49 -37.68
CA GLU A 823 14.62 21.86 -37.88
C GLU A 823 14.40 22.57 -36.54
N ARG A 824 13.87 21.91 -35.54
CA ARG A 824 13.53 22.51 -34.24
C ARG A 824 14.69 22.60 -33.27
N TYR A 825 15.56 21.59 -33.20
CA TYR A 825 16.61 21.45 -32.18
C TYR A 825 18.02 21.42 -32.75
N GLY A 826 18.17 21.42 -34.07
CA GLY A 826 19.49 21.33 -34.73
C GLY A 826 20.05 19.93 -34.85
N VAL A 827 19.39 18.91 -34.27
CA VAL A 827 19.84 17.54 -34.25
C VAL A 827 18.65 16.57 -34.15
N ALA A 828 18.77 15.40 -34.76
CA ALA A 828 17.82 14.32 -34.56
C ALA A 828 18.08 13.60 -33.22
N PHE A 829 17.02 13.10 -32.57
CA PHE A 829 17.12 12.44 -31.25
C PHE A 829 17.75 11.03 -31.32
N GLY A 830 17.96 10.48 -32.52
CA GLY A 830 18.41 9.10 -32.71
C GLY A 830 17.28 8.07 -32.52
N ALA A 831 17.66 6.80 -32.44
CA ALA A 831 16.69 5.75 -32.18
C ALA A 831 16.26 5.80 -30.70
N THR A 832 15.02 6.18 -30.44
CA THR A 832 14.41 6.12 -29.13
C THR A 832 13.53 4.88 -29.03
N GLN A 833 13.73 4.09 -27.99
CA GLN A 833 12.87 2.96 -27.66
C GLN A 833 11.55 3.44 -27.02
N LEU A 834 10.60 2.54 -26.80
CA LEU A 834 9.33 2.80 -26.09
C LEU A 834 8.40 3.79 -26.81
N GLY A 835 8.49 3.90 -28.12
CA GLY A 835 7.69 4.85 -28.92
C GLY A 835 6.19 4.70 -28.71
N GLN A 836 5.69 3.48 -28.49
CA GLN A 836 4.31 3.21 -28.14
C GLN A 836 3.88 3.99 -26.88
N GLY A 837 4.63 3.89 -25.81
CA GLY A 837 4.35 4.58 -24.56
C GLY A 837 4.47 6.11 -24.70
N HIS A 838 5.35 6.60 -25.60
CA HIS A 838 5.50 8.01 -25.90
C HIS A 838 4.38 8.58 -26.80
N SER A 839 3.53 7.73 -27.42
CA SER A 839 2.35 8.17 -28.16
C SER A 839 1.45 9.11 -27.33
N ARG A 840 1.43 8.96 -26.02
CA ARG A 840 0.71 9.82 -25.09
C ARG A 840 1.22 11.26 -25.05
N LEU A 841 2.50 11.52 -25.37
CA LEU A 841 3.03 12.86 -25.55
C LEU A 841 2.37 13.53 -26.78
N THR A 842 2.36 12.83 -27.90
CA THR A 842 1.71 13.28 -29.15
C THR A 842 0.20 13.48 -28.95
N ALA A 843 -0.46 12.58 -28.23
CA ALA A 843 -1.88 12.70 -27.89
C ALA A 843 -2.18 13.91 -27.01
N TYR A 844 -1.33 14.18 -26.01
CA TYR A 844 -1.45 15.37 -25.19
C TYR A 844 -1.31 16.66 -26.02
N ALA A 845 -0.27 16.73 -26.90
CA ALA A 845 -0.09 17.88 -27.80
C ALA A 845 -1.28 18.06 -28.73
N ALA A 846 -1.79 16.96 -29.33
CA ALA A 846 -2.97 16.99 -30.19
C ALA A 846 -4.18 17.58 -29.47
N ARG A 847 -4.45 17.16 -28.24
CA ARG A 847 -5.54 17.68 -27.39
C ARG A 847 -5.39 19.16 -27.10
N GLN A 848 -4.18 19.59 -26.73
CA GLN A 848 -3.93 20.98 -26.34
C GLN A 848 -3.95 21.97 -27.50
N LEU A 849 -3.61 21.50 -28.71
CA LEU A 849 -3.57 22.29 -29.93
C LEU A 849 -4.85 22.19 -30.77
N GLY A 850 -5.74 21.26 -30.45
CA GLY A 850 -6.91 20.94 -31.28
C GLY A 850 -6.52 20.34 -32.65
N ASP A 851 -5.37 19.64 -32.72
CA ASP A 851 -4.78 19.18 -33.98
C ASP A 851 -5.15 17.70 -34.24
N HIS A 852 -6.03 17.49 -35.22
CA HIS A 852 -6.52 16.16 -35.61
C HIS A 852 -5.46 15.31 -36.32
N GLU A 853 -4.47 15.93 -37.00
CA GLU A 853 -3.37 15.21 -37.63
C GLU A 853 -2.44 14.63 -36.56
N LEU A 854 -2.13 15.42 -35.53
CA LEU A 854 -1.39 14.92 -34.37
C LEU A 854 -2.16 13.82 -33.65
N ALA A 855 -3.49 13.91 -33.53
CA ALA A 855 -4.30 12.85 -32.93
C ALA A 855 -4.21 11.52 -33.72
N ARG A 856 -4.31 11.58 -35.05
CA ARG A 856 -4.10 10.41 -35.90
C ARG A 856 -2.67 9.88 -35.81
N ARG A 857 -1.68 10.78 -35.76
CA ARG A 857 -0.29 10.39 -35.56
C ARG A 857 -0.10 9.65 -34.23
N ALA A 858 -0.69 10.14 -33.13
CA ALA A 858 -0.58 9.50 -31.82
C ALA A 858 -1.15 8.06 -31.84
N TRP A 859 -2.29 7.84 -32.48
CA TRP A 859 -2.84 6.48 -32.61
C TRP A 859 -1.98 5.58 -33.49
N ARG A 860 -1.38 6.11 -34.61
CA ARG A 860 -0.41 5.35 -35.40
C ARG A 860 0.82 4.99 -34.54
N GLU A 861 1.38 5.94 -33.81
CA GLU A 861 2.52 5.70 -32.90
C GLU A 861 2.18 4.61 -31.88
N PHE A 862 1.00 4.67 -31.27
CA PHE A 862 0.56 3.65 -30.31
C PHE A 862 0.46 2.26 -30.95
N LEU A 863 0.06 2.16 -32.21
CA LEU A 863 -0.20 0.88 -32.88
C LEU A 863 1.01 0.31 -33.63
N THR A 864 2.01 1.14 -33.98
CA THR A 864 3.07 0.72 -34.91
C THR A 864 4.47 0.92 -34.36
N LEU A 865 4.67 1.74 -33.31
CA LEU A 865 5.98 1.92 -32.73
C LEU A 865 6.26 0.83 -31.69
N GLU A 866 7.55 0.50 -31.58
CA GLU A 866 8.01 -0.57 -30.69
C GLU A 866 7.65 -0.27 -29.22
N GLY A 867 7.06 -1.28 -28.59
CA GLY A 867 7.02 -1.42 -27.16
C GLY A 867 8.34 -1.95 -26.62
N TYR A 868 8.44 -2.24 -25.33
CA TYR A 868 9.64 -2.78 -24.71
C TYR A 868 9.75 -4.27 -25.01
N GLY A 869 10.71 -4.64 -25.84
CA GLY A 869 11.32 -5.99 -25.79
C GLY A 869 10.75 -7.07 -26.69
N HIS A 870 9.99 -6.79 -27.76
CA HIS A 870 9.55 -7.88 -28.64
C HIS A 870 9.59 -7.59 -30.14
N ASP A 871 10.14 -8.58 -30.83
CA ASP A 871 10.08 -8.75 -32.26
C ASP A 871 8.60 -8.95 -32.70
N SER A 872 8.13 -8.09 -33.56
CA SER A 872 7.17 -8.24 -34.64
C SER A 872 5.90 -9.13 -34.53
N HIS A 873 5.59 -9.80 -33.42
CA HIS A 873 4.43 -10.71 -33.37
C HIS A 873 3.17 -10.14 -32.73
N ASP A 874 3.27 -8.96 -32.09
CA ASP A 874 2.16 -8.45 -31.33
C ASP A 874 1.49 -7.29 -32.04
N ASP A 875 0.61 -7.60 -32.95
CA ASP A 875 -0.30 -6.62 -33.50
C ASP A 875 -1.19 -6.11 -32.36
N LEU A 876 -0.92 -4.88 -31.89
CA LEU A 876 -1.67 -4.22 -30.82
C LEU A 876 -3.14 -4.01 -31.19
N ARG A 877 -3.50 -4.26 -32.43
CA ARG A 877 -4.86 -4.28 -32.96
C ARG A 877 -5.57 -5.60 -32.69
N CYS A 878 -4.83 -6.66 -32.34
CA CYS A 878 -5.39 -7.97 -32.04
C CYS A 878 -5.85 -8.08 -30.60
N GLN A 879 -6.77 -8.97 -30.35
CA GLN A 879 -7.08 -9.42 -28.99
C GLN A 879 -6.05 -10.47 -28.58
N TRP A 880 -5.26 -10.15 -27.56
CA TRP A 880 -4.27 -11.06 -27.00
C TRP A 880 -4.92 -12.24 -26.28
N ARG A 881 -4.13 -13.29 -26.11
CA ARG A 881 -4.56 -14.53 -25.47
C ARG A 881 -3.44 -15.08 -24.58
N THR A 882 -3.86 -15.86 -23.61
CA THR A 882 -2.96 -16.67 -22.81
C THR A 882 -2.73 -18.03 -23.49
N GLU A 883 -1.58 -18.64 -23.22
CA GLU A 883 -1.23 -19.99 -23.66
C GLU A 883 -1.10 -20.92 -22.46
N VAL A 884 -1.34 -22.22 -22.66
CA VAL A 884 -1.19 -23.24 -21.63
C VAL A 884 0.11 -24.00 -21.90
N VAL A 885 1.01 -23.97 -20.92
CA VAL A 885 2.29 -24.67 -20.99
C VAL A 885 2.06 -26.18 -20.89
N LYS A 886 2.78 -26.97 -21.70
CA LYS A 886 2.68 -28.42 -21.62
C LYS A 886 3.18 -28.91 -20.26
N PRO A 887 2.52 -29.91 -19.63
CA PRO A 887 2.87 -30.39 -18.30
C PRO A 887 4.32 -30.91 -18.16
N THR A 888 4.97 -31.28 -19.26
CA THR A 888 6.34 -31.74 -19.32
C THR A 888 7.39 -30.63 -19.34
N GLU A 889 6.95 -29.38 -19.51
CA GLU A 889 7.82 -28.21 -19.67
C GLU A 889 7.76 -27.26 -18.44
N THR A 890 6.90 -27.58 -17.47
CA THR A 890 6.72 -26.77 -16.25
C THR A 890 6.63 -27.64 -15.01
N LEU A 891 7.10 -27.10 -13.87
CA LEU A 891 6.96 -27.73 -12.56
C LEU A 891 5.51 -27.66 -12.05
N ILE A 892 4.76 -26.64 -12.44
CA ILE A 892 3.39 -26.38 -11.97
C ILE A 892 2.42 -26.81 -13.07
N PRO A 893 1.71 -27.93 -12.92
CA PRO A 893 0.73 -28.37 -13.92
C PRO A 893 -0.35 -27.32 -14.14
N GLY A 894 -0.72 -27.11 -15.41
CA GLY A 894 -1.73 -26.13 -15.78
C GLY A 894 -1.25 -24.67 -15.77
N THR A 895 0.06 -24.46 -15.81
CA THR A 895 0.65 -23.13 -15.97
C THR A 895 0.08 -22.45 -17.21
N VAL A 896 -0.37 -21.23 -17.03
CA VAL A 896 -0.84 -20.33 -18.09
C VAL A 896 0.18 -19.22 -18.24
N GLU A 897 0.53 -18.89 -19.48
CA GLU A 897 1.54 -17.84 -19.75
C GLU A 897 1.09 -16.87 -20.86
N ILE A 898 1.74 -15.72 -20.87
CA ILE A 898 1.84 -14.83 -22.02
C ILE A 898 3.33 -14.71 -22.32
N PRO A 899 3.85 -15.36 -23.36
CA PRO A 899 5.30 -15.55 -23.58
C PRO A 899 6.12 -14.25 -23.63
N TRP A 900 5.53 -13.17 -24.11
CA TRP A 900 6.18 -11.87 -24.31
C TRP A 900 5.96 -10.88 -23.18
N ILE A 901 5.30 -11.26 -22.10
CA ILE A 901 4.89 -10.33 -21.05
C ILE A 901 6.06 -9.77 -20.25
N THR A 902 6.01 -8.48 -20.01
CA THR A 902 6.81 -7.76 -19.01
C THR A 902 5.95 -6.72 -18.31
N THR A 903 6.29 -6.33 -17.10
CA THR A 903 5.63 -5.22 -16.40
C THR A 903 5.79 -3.93 -17.19
N ASN A 904 6.97 -3.73 -17.80
CA ASN A 904 7.24 -2.56 -18.63
C ASN A 904 6.24 -2.43 -19.78
N PHE A 905 6.03 -3.52 -20.53
CA PHE A 905 5.06 -3.52 -21.62
C PHE A 905 3.65 -3.24 -21.11
N SER A 906 3.25 -3.91 -20.04
CA SER A 906 1.90 -3.80 -19.50
C SER A 906 1.60 -2.40 -18.97
N ALA A 907 2.56 -1.77 -18.27
CA ALA A 907 2.43 -0.40 -17.79
C ALA A 907 2.40 0.61 -18.95
N LEU A 908 3.30 0.47 -19.94
CA LEU A 908 3.35 1.35 -21.11
C LEU A 908 2.08 1.29 -21.93
N TYR A 909 1.65 0.08 -22.27
CA TYR A 909 0.39 -0.13 -22.99
C TYR A 909 -0.79 0.43 -22.19
N GLY A 910 -0.87 0.07 -20.92
CA GLY A 910 -1.98 0.48 -20.05
C GLY A 910 -2.08 2.00 -19.90
N LEU A 911 -0.97 2.68 -19.62
CA LEU A 911 -0.93 4.13 -19.51
C LEU A 911 -1.25 4.82 -20.82
N ALA A 912 -0.63 4.37 -21.93
CA ALA A 912 -0.85 4.99 -23.23
C ALA A 912 -2.29 4.76 -23.74
N ALA A 913 -2.85 3.56 -23.60
CA ALA A 913 -4.23 3.29 -23.99
C ALA A 913 -5.22 4.17 -23.22
N ILE A 914 -5.12 4.22 -21.89
CA ILE A 914 -6.05 4.98 -21.03
C ILE A 914 -5.94 6.49 -21.30
N GLN A 915 -4.72 7.01 -21.42
CA GLN A 915 -4.50 8.46 -21.60
C GLN A 915 -4.82 8.92 -23.03
N ASN A 916 -4.49 8.14 -24.05
CA ASN A 916 -4.87 8.45 -25.43
C ASN A 916 -6.39 8.46 -25.57
N LEU A 917 -7.11 7.49 -24.98
CA LEU A 917 -8.57 7.49 -24.94
C LEU A 917 -9.12 8.75 -24.25
N ALA A 918 -8.51 9.20 -23.16
CA ALA A 918 -8.96 10.39 -22.45
C ALA A 918 -8.78 11.68 -23.25
N TRP A 919 -7.70 11.80 -24.01
CA TRP A 919 -7.37 13.02 -24.76
C TRP A 919 -7.90 13.05 -26.18
N ILE A 920 -7.86 11.93 -26.90
CA ILE A 920 -8.12 11.84 -28.33
C ILE A 920 -9.07 10.70 -28.72
N GLY A 921 -9.81 10.08 -27.74
CA GLY A 921 -10.73 8.98 -28.02
C GLY A 921 -11.78 9.27 -29.08
N GLY A 922 -12.25 10.52 -29.17
CA GLY A 922 -13.16 10.93 -30.23
C GLY A 922 -12.57 10.93 -31.65
N ASN A 923 -11.27 10.75 -31.81
CA ASN A 923 -10.53 10.68 -33.06
C ASN A 923 -9.92 9.29 -33.28
N ALA A 924 -10.54 8.25 -32.75
CA ALA A 924 -10.03 6.87 -32.73
C ALA A 924 -10.06 6.17 -34.11
N ASP A 925 -10.07 6.90 -35.22
CA ASP A 925 -9.89 6.37 -36.57
C ASP A 925 -8.53 6.77 -37.13
N PRO A 926 -7.50 5.92 -37.03
CA PRO A 926 -6.17 6.22 -37.54
C PRO A 926 -6.07 6.38 -39.06
N GLU A 927 -7.04 5.84 -39.82
CA GLU A 927 -7.03 5.83 -41.28
C GLU A 927 -7.89 6.92 -41.93
N GLY A 928 -8.68 7.67 -41.11
CA GLY A 928 -9.47 8.82 -41.64
C GLY A 928 -10.70 8.47 -42.45
N GLY A 929 -11.24 7.26 -42.27
CA GLY A 929 -12.49 6.83 -42.92
C GLY A 929 -13.71 7.48 -42.29
N LYS A 930 -14.69 7.81 -43.11
CA LYS A 930 -15.99 8.34 -42.66
C LYS A 930 -16.62 7.36 -41.66
N ARG A 931 -17.21 7.90 -40.58
CA ARG A 931 -18.02 7.15 -39.59
C ARG A 931 -19.05 6.23 -40.23
N GLN A 932 -18.65 5.04 -40.69
CA GLN A 932 -19.49 3.92 -40.99
C GLN A 932 -18.75 2.63 -40.67
N GLY A 933 -19.05 2.11 -39.50
CA GLY A 933 -19.24 0.68 -39.21
C GLY A 933 -18.06 -0.28 -39.33
N THR A 934 -16.80 0.08 -39.52
CA THR A 934 -15.64 -0.82 -39.27
C THR A 934 -14.37 -0.01 -39.31
N ILE A 935 -13.74 0.12 -38.16
CA ILE A 935 -12.48 0.88 -38.01
C ILE A 935 -11.29 0.12 -38.64
N TRP A 936 -11.45 -1.18 -38.87
CA TRP A 936 -10.40 -2.04 -39.43
C TRP A 936 -10.92 -2.96 -40.52
N PRO A 937 -10.16 -3.20 -41.59
CA PRO A 937 -10.54 -4.23 -42.58
C PRO A 937 -10.66 -5.58 -41.88
N SER A 938 -11.70 -6.35 -42.20
CA SER A 938 -11.98 -7.68 -41.64
C SER A 938 -10.86 -8.71 -41.82
N SER A 939 -9.84 -8.40 -42.61
CA SER A 939 -8.68 -9.25 -42.90
C SER A 939 -7.50 -9.05 -41.93
N VAL A 940 -7.60 -8.19 -40.94
CA VAL A 940 -6.51 -7.83 -39.99
C VAL A 940 -6.78 -8.39 -38.58
N TYR A 941 -7.86 -9.13 -38.37
CA TYR A 941 -8.10 -9.83 -37.11
C TYR A 941 -7.35 -11.18 -37.12
N CYS A 942 -6.35 -11.29 -36.22
CA CYS A 942 -5.68 -12.57 -35.95
C CYS A 942 -6.61 -13.56 -35.26
#